data_74b78c7770cc55f37384bf61dc3edb49
#
_entry.id   74b78c7770cc55f37384bf61dc3edb49
#
_cell.length_a   1.000
_cell.length_b   1.000
_cell.length_c   1.000
_cell.angle_alpha   90.00
_cell.angle_beta   90.00
_cell.angle_gamma   90.00
#
_symmetry.space_group_name_H-M   'P 1'
#
loop_
_entity.id
_entity.type
_entity.pdbx_description
1 polymer ?
#
loop_
_entity_poly.entity_id
_entity_poly.type
_entity_poly.pdbx_seq_one_letter_code
_entity_poly.pdbx_strand_id
1 'polypeptide(L)'
;MKRIQKLLILFLVFIPLVQLFAWPGMPLPPLHIEGKNLKDPCGKNVLLHGVAITPSPWFNGCSYNQCRWDNYNVQGCLNYNNAVMDALTDTNNGWKLNYIRLHIDPYWTNTPGCSAAENDISCFDYNRLVTYVNQVIVPLINHARSRGLYVVLRPPGVCPNRIAYGDNYHIYLRKVWQYLSNHPNLKNVDNVMFEIANEPVEILGTNGNWGATGDEHFAALHNYFQDLVNIIKGNGANNVCWIPGTGYQSHYQGYPNHLITGGNIGYAVHVYPGYWGANAENTTSFNNAWNANVQPIANVAPIMITETDWSPTGAETWGTGTTSGFGLNLKGRIDAAGNCSWNLLAPEGLITKADPYNVTTAFNNDWESCGAPVKQWFSAYANSNIPSQICSSASLVNNGVYEIEFKTNSNKVIDLKYGTNANGTVIRPWDRSGATAQQWIAIDAGNGYWRFKSNASSTGRVIDLDSADPTNGKSIRLWDSYSNDAQKWLVTDMGNGYYSIKSAIDTSKGWDISNCNMDGTANLQLWDYYGTSCQLFKFNKIGNTSKSVDEKNILTNNVEIGTGVQVYPNPSKGGEFNIYFASQSDENYSLTIYSIGGEVLYETKNLKSNTNQVIRTKLARGIYMAMISQNSTTTTKKIVIE
;
A
#
# COMPACT_ATOMS: atom_id res chain seq x y z
N MET A 1 -4.16 68.61 -6.99
CA MET A 1 -4.79 67.31 -7.23
C MET A 1 -3.77 66.18 -6.94
N LYS A 2 -3.83 65.60 -5.73
CA LYS A 2 -2.91 64.52 -5.31
C LYS A 2 -3.57 63.18 -5.67
N ARG A 3 -2.90 62.37 -6.53
CA ARG A 3 -3.28 60.97 -6.83
C ARG A 3 -2.82 60.09 -5.69
N ILE A 4 -3.77 59.43 -5.03
CA ILE A 4 -3.53 58.37 -4.04
C ILE A 4 -3.46 57.04 -4.81
N GLN A 5 -2.26 56.44 -4.89
CA GLN A 5 -2.11 55.06 -5.33
C GLN A 5 -2.51 54.13 -4.19
N LYS A 6 -3.57 53.34 -4.41
CA LYS A 6 -3.94 52.24 -3.52
C LYS A 6 -3.03 51.04 -3.81
N LEU A 7 -2.16 50.73 -2.86
CA LEU A 7 -1.38 49.52 -2.85
C LEU A 7 -2.29 48.37 -2.43
N LEU A 8 -2.56 47.45 -3.35
CA LEU A 8 -3.32 46.22 -3.07
C LEU A 8 -2.30 45.21 -2.52
N ILE A 9 -2.30 45.00 -1.21
CA ILE A 9 -1.53 43.92 -0.57
C ILE A 9 -2.34 42.62 -0.71
N LEU A 10 -1.85 41.74 -1.58
CA LEU A 10 -2.40 40.38 -1.75
C LEU A 10 -1.88 39.52 -0.58
N PHE A 11 -2.73 39.28 0.41
CA PHE A 11 -2.48 38.30 1.45
C PHE A 11 -2.62 36.90 0.82
N LEU A 12 -1.50 36.24 0.47
CA LEU A 12 -1.46 34.81 0.23
C LEU A 12 -1.62 34.10 1.58
N VAL A 13 -2.86 33.69 1.85
CA VAL A 13 -3.14 32.79 2.97
C VAL A 13 -2.55 31.44 2.59
N PHE A 14 -1.39 31.11 3.13
CA PHE A 14 -0.89 29.75 3.18
C PHE A 14 -1.82 28.96 4.12
N ILE A 15 -2.80 28.27 3.54
CA ILE A 15 -3.54 27.23 4.26
C ILE A 15 -2.58 26.05 4.33
N PRO A 16 -2.10 25.65 5.53
CA PRO A 16 -1.38 24.39 5.64
C PRO A 16 -2.35 23.29 5.20
N LEU A 17 -1.97 22.48 4.22
CA LEU A 17 -2.64 21.24 3.90
C LEU A 17 -2.52 20.36 5.15
N VAL A 18 -3.49 20.47 6.04
CA VAL A 18 -3.74 19.45 7.05
C VAL A 18 -4.24 18.25 6.26
N GLN A 19 -3.40 17.26 6.05
CA GLN A 19 -3.85 15.95 5.60
C GLN A 19 -4.78 15.40 6.69
N LEU A 20 -6.06 15.62 6.51
CA LEU A 20 -7.10 14.93 7.26
C LEU A 20 -7.07 13.48 6.79
N PHE A 21 -6.47 12.62 7.58
CA PHE A 21 -6.51 11.17 7.42
C PHE A 21 -7.91 10.69 7.77
N ALA A 22 -8.80 10.69 6.80
CA ALA A 22 -10.10 10.05 6.88
C ALA A 22 -10.64 9.82 5.47
N TRP A 23 -11.37 8.75 5.28
CA TRP A 23 -12.23 8.54 4.12
C TRP A 23 -13.18 9.75 3.92
N PRO A 24 -13.39 10.27 2.75
CA PRO A 24 -12.68 10.09 1.50
C PRO A 24 -11.33 10.82 1.50
N GLY A 25 -10.33 10.24 0.86
CA GLY A 25 -8.97 10.79 0.79
C GLY A 25 -7.90 9.89 1.41
N MET A 26 -8.24 8.62 1.68
CA MET A 26 -7.24 7.63 2.04
C MET A 26 -6.16 7.56 0.93
N PRO A 27 -4.87 7.59 1.28
CA PRO A 27 -3.81 7.41 0.29
C PRO A 27 -3.96 6.07 -0.44
N LEU A 28 -3.78 6.10 -1.75
CA LEU A 28 -3.84 4.92 -2.62
C LEU A 28 -2.52 4.72 -3.36
N PRO A 29 -1.39 4.53 -2.65
CA PRO A 29 -0.14 4.21 -3.33
C PRO A 29 -0.25 2.84 -4.03
N PRO A 30 0.56 2.58 -5.07
CA PRO A 30 0.60 1.26 -5.69
C PRO A 30 1.02 0.21 -4.65
N LEU A 31 0.20 -0.83 -4.50
CA LEU A 31 0.54 -1.95 -3.62
C LEU A 31 1.34 -3.01 -4.37
N HIS A 32 2.19 -3.71 -3.65
CA HIS A 32 2.99 -4.80 -4.18
C HIS A 32 3.05 -5.99 -3.22
N ILE A 33 3.42 -7.16 -3.73
CA ILE A 33 3.57 -8.36 -2.90
C ILE A 33 5.04 -8.62 -2.64
N GLU A 34 5.39 -8.75 -1.36
CA GLU A 34 6.70 -9.17 -0.90
C GLU A 34 6.56 -10.33 0.08
N GLY A 35 7.08 -11.50 -0.30
CA GLY A 35 6.87 -12.74 0.44
C GLY A 35 5.38 -13.07 0.58
N LYS A 36 4.93 -13.27 1.79
CA LYS A 36 3.52 -13.58 2.07
C LYS A 36 2.64 -12.35 2.39
N ASN A 37 3.09 -11.14 2.12
CA ASN A 37 2.40 -9.92 2.50
C ASN A 37 2.10 -9.02 1.30
N LEU A 38 0.93 -8.40 1.33
CA LEU A 38 0.62 -7.22 0.53
C LEU A 38 1.20 -6.00 1.25
N LYS A 39 1.98 -5.19 0.55
CA LYS A 39 2.70 -4.06 1.13
C LYS A 39 2.46 -2.77 0.37
N ASP A 40 2.56 -1.65 1.08
CA ASP A 40 2.70 -0.33 0.48
C ASP A 40 4.16 -0.05 0.04
N PRO A 41 4.42 1.04 -0.69
CA PRO A 41 5.77 1.38 -1.12
C PRO A 41 6.78 1.56 0.02
N CYS A 42 6.29 1.75 1.25
CA CYS A 42 7.10 1.92 2.44
C CYS A 42 7.42 0.60 3.16
N GLY A 43 7.00 -0.54 2.58
CA GLY A 43 7.19 -1.86 3.15
C GLY A 43 6.24 -2.21 4.31
N LYS A 44 5.27 -1.33 4.61
CA LYS A 44 4.25 -1.62 5.61
C LYS A 44 3.27 -2.65 5.08
N ASN A 45 2.91 -3.62 5.89
CA ASN A 45 1.85 -4.57 5.55
C ASN A 45 0.50 -3.85 5.46
N VAL A 46 -0.24 -4.13 4.40
CA VAL A 46 -1.57 -3.57 4.14
C VAL A 46 -2.59 -4.71 4.11
N LEU A 47 -3.66 -4.56 4.87
CA LEU A 47 -4.81 -5.45 4.83
C LEU A 47 -6.02 -4.66 4.32
N LEU A 48 -6.72 -5.21 3.35
CA LEU A 48 -7.86 -4.58 2.73
C LEU A 48 -9.17 -5.18 3.26
N HIS A 49 -10.16 -4.31 3.47
CA HIS A 49 -11.47 -4.66 4.00
C HIS A 49 -12.55 -3.99 3.14
N GLY A 50 -13.47 -4.76 2.61
CA GLY A 50 -14.39 -4.21 1.64
C GLY A 50 -15.66 -5.01 1.40
N VAL A 51 -16.21 -4.78 0.23
CA VAL A 51 -17.44 -5.42 -0.24
C VAL A 51 -17.36 -5.65 -1.75
N ALA A 52 -17.98 -6.71 -2.24
CA ALA A 52 -18.14 -6.90 -3.67
C ALA A 52 -19.30 -6.06 -4.21
N ILE A 53 -19.10 -5.47 -5.38
CA ILE A 53 -20.12 -4.68 -6.13
C ILE A 53 -20.25 -5.27 -7.53
N THR A 54 -21.49 -5.54 -7.90
CA THR A 54 -21.83 -6.00 -9.25
C THR A 54 -22.68 -4.92 -9.94
N PRO A 55 -22.11 -4.16 -10.88
CA PRO A 55 -22.87 -3.17 -11.66
C PRO A 55 -23.77 -3.86 -12.69
N SER A 56 -24.82 -4.47 -12.21
CA SER A 56 -25.78 -5.25 -12.99
C SER A 56 -26.79 -4.36 -13.71
N PRO A 57 -27.34 -4.77 -14.87
CA PRO A 57 -28.46 -4.08 -15.48
C PRO A 57 -29.74 -4.07 -14.64
N TRP A 58 -29.78 -4.82 -13.53
CA TRP A 58 -30.92 -4.84 -12.60
C TRP A 58 -30.75 -3.94 -11.37
N PHE A 59 -29.65 -3.21 -11.27
CA PHE A 59 -29.32 -2.35 -10.13
C PHE A 59 -30.46 -1.39 -9.75
N ASN A 60 -31.26 -0.95 -10.69
CA ASN A 60 -32.36 0.01 -10.51
C ASN A 60 -33.71 -0.64 -10.17
N GLY A 61 -33.72 -1.89 -9.73
CA GLY A 61 -34.97 -2.61 -9.45
C GLY A 61 -35.73 -3.11 -10.67
N CYS A 62 -35.13 -3.02 -11.87
CA CYS A 62 -35.70 -3.69 -13.04
C CYS A 62 -35.93 -5.16 -12.73
N SER A 63 -37.08 -5.71 -13.09
CA SER A 63 -37.29 -7.13 -13.01
C SER A 63 -36.29 -7.85 -13.92
N TYR A 64 -35.84 -9.03 -13.51
CA TYR A 64 -34.87 -9.86 -14.21
C TYR A 64 -35.10 -9.96 -15.71
N ASN A 65 -36.35 -9.98 -16.15
CA ASN A 65 -36.73 -10.11 -17.56
C ASN A 65 -36.85 -8.80 -18.34
N GLN A 66 -36.87 -7.64 -17.68
CA GLN A 66 -37.18 -6.37 -18.32
C GLN A 66 -35.96 -5.49 -18.67
N CYS A 67 -34.82 -5.63 -17.96
CA CYS A 67 -33.67 -4.75 -18.14
C CYS A 67 -32.40 -5.50 -18.55
N ARG A 68 -32.51 -6.76 -18.89
CA ARG A 68 -31.38 -7.68 -18.89
C ARG A 68 -30.34 -7.41 -19.98
N TRP A 69 -30.73 -7.09 -21.18
CA TRP A 69 -29.82 -7.07 -22.32
C TRP A 69 -29.82 -5.76 -23.08
N ASP A 70 -30.94 -5.10 -23.14
CA ASP A 70 -31.20 -4.01 -24.07
C ASP A 70 -31.17 -2.65 -23.40
N ASN A 71 -31.20 -2.60 -22.08
CA ASN A 71 -31.25 -1.35 -21.34
C ASN A 71 -29.90 -1.01 -20.72
N TYR A 72 -29.08 -0.34 -21.48
CA TYR A 72 -27.84 0.27 -21.01
C TYR A 72 -28.12 1.57 -20.25
N ASN A 73 -28.82 1.51 -19.15
CA ASN A 73 -29.00 2.68 -18.29
C ASN A 73 -27.69 2.98 -17.50
N VAL A 74 -26.66 3.38 -18.24
CA VAL A 74 -25.33 3.66 -17.70
C VAL A 74 -25.39 4.69 -16.58
N GLN A 75 -26.08 5.80 -16.78
CA GLN A 75 -26.13 6.88 -15.78
C GLN A 75 -26.80 6.42 -14.48
N GLY A 76 -27.89 5.68 -14.57
CA GLY A 76 -28.53 5.11 -13.38
C GLY A 76 -27.64 4.12 -12.66
N CYS A 77 -26.92 3.26 -13.40
CA CYS A 77 -25.94 2.32 -12.85
C CYS A 77 -24.82 3.06 -12.09
N LEU A 78 -24.25 4.10 -12.69
CA LEU A 78 -23.21 4.90 -12.05
C LEU A 78 -23.74 5.61 -10.81
N ASN A 79 -24.91 6.25 -10.89
CA ASN A 79 -25.51 6.95 -9.74
C ASN A 79 -25.71 6.00 -8.56
N TYR A 80 -26.26 4.82 -8.82
CA TYR A 80 -26.51 3.83 -7.77
C TYR A 80 -25.20 3.33 -7.13
N ASN A 81 -24.25 2.85 -7.93
CA ASN A 81 -23.02 2.28 -7.39
C ASN A 81 -22.12 3.35 -6.74
N ASN A 82 -22.12 4.58 -7.24
CA ASN A 82 -21.46 5.70 -6.59
C ASN A 82 -22.08 5.98 -5.22
N ALA A 83 -23.42 5.99 -5.10
CA ALA A 83 -24.10 6.17 -3.82
C ALA A 83 -23.78 5.04 -2.82
N VAL A 84 -23.64 3.79 -3.28
CA VAL A 84 -23.18 2.67 -2.45
C VAL A 84 -21.76 2.93 -1.92
N MET A 85 -20.82 3.30 -2.80
CA MET A 85 -19.45 3.60 -2.39
C MET A 85 -19.38 4.80 -1.45
N ASP A 86 -20.17 5.84 -1.69
CA ASP A 86 -20.28 7.02 -0.82
C ASP A 86 -20.78 6.64 0.58
N ALA A 87 -21.82 5.83 0.67
CA ALA A 87 -22.37 5.37 1.93
C ALA A 87 -21.37 4.51 2.72
N LEU A 88 -20.68 3.58 2.06
CA LEU A 88 -19.73 2.65 2.68
C LEU A 88 -18.37 3.29 3.03
N THR A 89 -18.14 4.53 2.63
CA THR A 89 -16.96 5.32 2.99
C THR A 89 -17.30 6.56 3.81
N ASP A 90 -18.53 6.71 4.26
CA ASP A 90 -18.94 7.81 5.14
C ASP A 90 -18.52 7.55 6.58
N THR A 91 -17.44 8.21 6.98
CA THR A 91 -16.87 8.09 8.34
C THR A 91 -17.75 8.67 9.43
N ASN A 92 -18.68 9.58 9.11
CA ASN A 92 -19.66 10.09 10.07
C ASN A 92 -20.63 8.98 10.52
N ASN A 93 -20.86 8.01 9.65
CA ASN A 93 -21.65 6.82 9.93
C ASN A 93 -20.80 5.62 10.37
N GLY A 94 -19.50 5.83 10.60
CA GLY A 94 -18.58 4.80 11.09
C GLY A 94 -18.11 3.80 10.03
N TRP A 95 -18.34 4.06 8.74
CA TRP A 95 -17.86 3.20 7.66
C TRP A 95 -16.42 3.49 7.32
N LYS A 96 -15.61 2.43 7.18
CA LYS A 96 -14.17 2.52 6.94
C LYS A 96 -13.68 1.42 6.00
N LEU A 97 -14.38 1.22 4.90
CA LEU A 97 -13.92 0.30 3.86
C LEU A 97 -12.76 0.92 3.09
N ASN A 98 -11.81 0.12 2.65
CA ASN A 98 -10.64 0.57 1.90
C ASN A 98 -10.48 -0.11 0.53
N TYR A 99 -11.37 -1.05 0.17
CA TYR A 99 -11.45 -1.57 -1.18
C TYR A 99 -12.85 -2.04 -1.55
N ILE A 100 -13.06 -2.22 -2.86
CA ILE A 100 -14.18 -2.94 -3.43
C ILE A 100 -13.68 -4.05 -4.35
N ARG A 101 -14.41 -5.17 -4.40
CA ARG A 101 -14.28 -6.15 -5.46
C ARG A 101 -15.31 -5.83 -6.52
N LEU A 102 -14.86 -5.44 -7.72
CA LEU A 102 -15.73 -4.97 -8.79
C LEU A 102 -15.91 -6.07 -9.83
N HIS A 103 -17.13 -6.53 -9.97
CA HIS A 103 -17.48 -7.53 -10.96
C HIS A 103 -17.73 -6.87 -12.32
N ILE A 104 -17.15 -7.43 -13.39
CA ILE A 104 -17.65 -7.16 -14.74
C ILE A 104 -18.88 -8.07 -14.92
N ASP A 105 -20.05 -7.45 -15.02
CA ASP A 105 -21.31 -8.20 -15.13
C ASP A 105 -21.40 -8.88 -16.51
N PRO A 106 -21.64 -10.20 -16.59
CA PRO A 106 -21.69 -10.92 -17.86
C PRO A 106 -22.88 -10.49 -18.73
N TYR A 107 -23.99 -10.09 -18.12
CA TYR A 107 -25.18 -9.68 -18.88
C TYR A 107 -24.97 -8.38 -19.66
N TRP A 108 -24.14 -7.47 -19.17
CA TRP A 108 -23.73 -6.27 -19.91
C TRP A 108 -22.77 -6.59 -21.05
N THR A 109 -22.06 -7.73 -21.00
CA THR A 109 -21.09 -8.15 -22.02
C THR A 109 -21.64 -9.18 -22.99
N ASN A 110 -22.85 -9.68 -22.78
CA ASN A 110 -23.50 -10.63 -23.68
C ASN A 110 -24.25 -9.93 -24.82
N THR A 111 -24.41 -10.62 -25.94
CA THR A 111 -25.21 -10.18 -27.10
C THR A 111 -26.66 -9.96 -26.66
N PRO A 112 -27.30 -8.82 -26.99
CA PRO A 112 -28.71 -8.56 -26.70
C PRO A 112 -29.63 -9.69 -27.17
N GLY A 113 -30.57 -10.09 -26.31
CA GLY A 113 -31.50 -11.19 -26.59
C GLY A 113 -30.91 -12.60 -26.46
N CYS A 114 -29.60 -12.73 -26.26
CA CYS A 114 -28.96 -14.01 -25.97
C CYS A 114 -29.00 -14.31 -24.49
N SER A 115 -29.67 -15.38 -24.08
CA SER A 115 -29.81 -15.77 -22.67
C SER A 115 -28.85 -16.90 -22.34
N ALA A 116 -27.80 -16.56 -21.57
CA ALA A 116 -26.83 -17.53 -21.03
C ALA A 116 -26.72 -17.37 -19.52
N ALA A 117 -26.39 -18.44 -18.82
CA ALA A 117 -26.02 -18.39 -17.41
C ALA A 117 -24.67 -17.70 -17.22
N GLU A 118 -24.31 -17.30 -15.99
CA GLU A 118 -23.04 -16.63 -15.72
C GLU A 118 -21.80 -17.48 -16.04
N ASN A 119 -21.94 -18.80 -16.03
CA ASN A 119 -20.89 -19.76 -16.35
C ASN A 119 -20.90 -20.20 -17.83
N ASP A 120 -21.69 -19.55 -18.69
CA ASP A 120 -21.81 -19.85 -20.11
C ASP A 120 -21.41 -18.65 -20.96
N ILE A 121 -20.29 -18.77 -21.65
CA ILE A 121 -19.71 -17.74 -22.50
C ILE A 121 -20.27 -17.71 -23.93
N SER A 122 -21.26 -18.52 -24.26
CA SER A 122 -21.81 -18.63 -25.62
C SER A 122 -22.41 -17.33 -26.15
N CYS A 123 -22.87 -16.46 -25.26
CA CYS A 123 -23.45 -15.15 -25.57
C CYS A 123 -22.44 -13.99 -25.54
N PHE A 124 -21.19 -14.24 -25.17
CA PHE A 124 -20.20 -13.18 -24.97
C PHE A 124 -19.90 -12.40 -26.24
N ASP A 125 -19.96 -11.07 -26.16
CA ASP A 125 -19.62 -10.12 -27.21
C ASP A 125 -18.46 -9.22 -26.74
N TYR A 126 -17.33 -9.31 -27.42
CA TYR A 126 -16.13 -8.55 -27.11
C TYR A 126 -16.34 -7.03 -27.23
N ASN A 127 -17.11 -6.56 -28.22
CA ASN A 127 -17.34 -5.12 -28.38
C ASN A 127 -18.21 -4.56 -27.26
N ARG A 128 -19.11 -5.38 -26.73
CA ARG A 128 -19.89 -5.01 -25.54
C ARG A 128 -19.01 -4.96 -24.30
N LEU A 129 -18.07 -5.89 -24.13
CA LEU A 129 -17.06 -5.78 -23.06
C LEU A 129 -16.31 -4.45 -23.16
N VAL A 130 -15.80 -4.09 -24.34
CA VAL A 130 -15.09 -2.82 -24.56
C VAL A 130 -15.96 -1.62 -24.18
N THR A 131 -17.21 -1.63 -24.63
CA THR A 131 -18.18 -0.56 -24.33
C THR A 131 -18.46 -0.47 -22.83
N TYR A 132 -18.73 -1.59 -22.17
CA TYR A 132 -19.06 -1.65 -20.76
C TYR A 132 -17.86 -1.22 -19.88
N VAL A 133 -16.66 -1.66 -20.19
CA VAL A 133 -15.46 -1.24 -19.48
C VAL A 133 -15.28 0.27 -19.54
N ASN A 134 -15.42 0.86 -20.73
CA ASN A 134 -15.24 2.30 -20.89
C ASN A 134 -16.36 3.14 -20.25
N GLN A 135 -17.61 2.70 -20.37
CA GLN A 135 -18.77 3.49 -19.94
C GLN A 135 -19.15 3.29 -18.47
N VAL A 136 -18.82 2.13 -17.89
CA VAL A 136 -19.25 1.78 -16.52
C VAL A 136 -18.05 1.49 -15.63
N ILE A 137 -17.18 0.55 -15.99
CA ILE A 137 -16.13 0.07 -15.09
C ILE A 137 -15.10 1.17 -14.80
N VAL A 138 -14.58 1.85 -15.82
CA VAL A 138 -13.60 2.94 -15.64
C VAL A 138 -14.15 4.11 -14.84
N PRO A 139 -15.36 4.62 -15.09
CA PRO A 139 -15.99 5.63 -14.23
C PRO A 139 -16.14 5.18 -12.76
N LEU A 140 -16.56 3.93 -12.51
CA LEU A 140 -16.67 3.41 -11.14
C LEU A 140 -15.31 3.31 -10.44
N ILE A 141 -14.25 2.89 -11.16
CA ILE A 141 -12.87 2.87 -10.63
C ILE A 141 -12.40 4.28 -10.28
N ASN A 142 -12.71 5.27 -11.11
CA ASN A 142 -12.37 6.67 -10.82
C ASN A 142 -13.14 7.21 -9.60
N HIS A 143 -14.41 6.86 -9.44
CA HIS A 143 -15.17 7.21 -8.25
C HIS A 143 -14.61 6.52 -7.01
N ALA A 144 -14.32 5.21 -7.07
CA ALA A 144 -13.66 4.47 -6.01
C ALA A 144 -12.35 5.14 -5.58
N ARG A 145 -11.53 5.58 -6.54
CA ARG A 145 -10.30 6.35 -6.26
C ARG A 145 -10.59 7.63 -5.48
N SER A 146 -11.60 8.39 -5.86
CA SER A 146 -11.98 9.63 -5.17
C SER A 146 -12.47 9.38 -3.73
N ARG A 147 -12.92 8.16 -3.46
CA ARG A 147 -13.38 7.69 -2.14
C ARG A 147 -12.30 6.98 -1.32
N GLY A 148 -11.05 6.93 -1.82
CA GLY A 148 -9.96 6.24 -1.13
C GLY A 148 -10.08 4.71 -1.16
N LEU A 149 -10.64 4.14 -2.23
CA LEU A 149 -10.86 2.70 -2.37
C LEU A 149 -9.92 2.09 -3.41
N TYR A 150 -9.27 1.00 -3.04
CA TYR A 150 -8.70 0.07 -4.00
C TYR A 150 -9.81 -0.71 -4.70
N VAL A 151 -9.51 -1.24 -5.88
CA VAL A 151 -10.43 -2.04 -6.68
C VAL A 151 -9.77 -3.36 -7.07
N VAL A 152 -10.42 -4.46 -6.75
CA VAL A 152 -10.09 -5.79 -7.29
C VAL A 152 -11.09 -6.07 -8.42
N LEU A 153 -10.60 -6.03 -9.65
CA LEU A 153 -11.42 -6.22 -10.84
C LEU A 153 -11.36 -7.68 -11.28
N ARG A 154 -12.51 -8.33 -11.46
CA ARG A 154 -12.61 -9.69 -12.00
C ARG A 154 -13.24 -9.72 -13.40
N PRO A 155 -12.94 -10.75 -14.23
CA PRO A 155 -13.54 -10.90 -15.55
C PRO A 155 -15.05 -11.17 -15.47
N PRO A 156 -15.78 -11.06 -16.59
CA PRO A 156 -17.22 -11.35 -16.62
C PRO A 156 -17.53 -12.82 -16.29
N GLY A 157 -18.55 -13.05 -15.50
CA GLY A 157 -19.12 -14.36 -15.20
C GLY A 157 -18.33 -15.19 -14.20
N VAL A 158 -18.71 -16.44 -14.07
CA VAL A 158 -18.05 -17.46 -13.26
C VAL A 158 -17.47 -18.57 -14.16
N CYS A 159 -16.51 -19.32 -13.67
CA CYS A 159 -15.96 -20.44 -14.43
C CYS A 159 -17.03 -21.52 -14.66
N PRO A 160 -16.99 -22.20 -15.83
CA PRO A 160 -17.71 -23.45 -15.99
C PRO A 160 -17.30 -24.47 -14.91
N ASN A 161 -18.22 -25.41 -14.59
CA ASN A 161 -17.93 -26.45 -13.60
C ASN A 161 -16.66 -27.26 -13.90
N ARG A 162 -16.27 -27.32 -15.17
CA ARG A 162 -15.06 -28.01 -15.63
C ARG A 162 -14.29 -27.12 -16.59
N ILE A 163 -13.03 -26.90 -16.31
CA ILE A 163 -12.11 -26.12 -17.13
C ILE A 163 -10.90 -26.97 -17.51
N ALA A 164 -10.33 -26.71 -18.68
CA ALA A 164 -9.10 -27.35 -19.12
C ALA A 164 -8.20 -26.36 -19.86
N TYR A 165 -6.89 -26.55 -19.75
CA TYR A 165 -5.93 -25.74 -20.50
C TYR A 165 -6.22 -25.79 -22.01
N GLY A 166 -6.42 -24.63 -22.64
CA GLY A 166 -6.72 -24.50 -24.07
C GLY A 166 -8.18 -24.72 -24.45
N ASP A 167 -9.08 -24.92 -23.51
CA ASP A 167 -10.52 -24.97 -23.78
C ASP A 167 -11.11 -23.61 -24.18
N ASN A 168 -12.37 -23.59 -24.56
CA ASN A 168 -13.04 -22.35 -24.97
C ASN A 168 -13.07 -21.28 -23.88
N TYR A 169 -13.17 -21.70 -22.60
CA TYR A 169 -13.17 -20.75 -21.49
C TYR A 169 -11.75 -20.17 -21.23
N HIS A 170 -10.71 -20.98 -21.39
CA HIS A 170 -9.33 -20.49 -21.33
C HIS A 170 -9.04 -19.48 -22.44
N ILE A 171 -9.46 -19.80 -23.69
CA ILE A 171 -9.31 -18.89 -24.82
C ILE A 171 -10.09 -17.58 -24.60
N TYR A 172 -11.29 -17.66 -24.03
CA TYR A 172 -12.08 -16.51 -23.64
C TYR A 172 -11.34 -15.64 -22.61
N LEU A 173 -10.84 -16.21 -21.51
CA LEU A 173 -10.09 -15.48 -20.48
C LEU A 173 -8.81 -14.84 -21.06
N ARG A 174 -8.08 -15.52 -21.94
CA ARG A 174 -6.93 -14.94 -22.65
C ARG A 174 -7.31 -13.67 -23.38
N LYS A 175 -8.43 -13.68 -24.11
CA LYS A 175 -8.95 -12.53 -24.87
C LYS A 175 -9.37 -11.39 -23.92
N VAL A 176 -10.04 -11.70 -22.83
CA VAL A 176 -10.45 -10.72 -21.81
C VAL A 176 -9.22 -10.07 -21.17
N TRP A 177 -8.23 -10.86 -20.71
CA TRP A 177 -7.03 -10.32 -20.07
C TRP A 177 -6.10 -9.60 -21.03
N GLN A 178 -6.03 -10.02 -22.30
CA GLN A 178 -5.31 -9.26 -23.32
C GLN A 178 -5.85 -7.84 -23.45
N TYR A 179 -7.16 -7.64 -23.32
CA TYR A 179 -7.80 -6.32 -23.37
C TYR A 179 -7.63 -5.56 -22.05
N LEU A 180 -8.07 -6.15 -20.92
CA LEU A 180 -8.11 -5.46 -19.62
C LEU A 180 -6.70 -5.02 -19.14
N SER A 181 -5.72 -5.90 -19.25
CA SER A 181 -4.36 -5.61 -18.79
C SER A 181 -3.56 -4.68 -19.71
N ASN A 182 -4.08 -4.38 -20.91
CA ASN A 182 -3.50 -3.39 -21.81
C ASN A 182 -4.28 -2.06 -21.82
N HIS A 183 -5.42 -2.00 -21.13
CA HIS A 183 -6.27 -0.82 -21.09
C HIS A 183 -5.60 0.31 -20.29
N PRO A 184 -5.48 1.56 -20.83
CA PRO A 184 -4.69 2.64 -20.19
C PRO A 184 -5.22 3.08 -18.83
N ASN A 185 -6.52 2.93 -18.55
CA ASN A 185 -7.13 3.27 -17.27
C ASN A 185 -7.23 2.08 -16.30
N LEU A 186 -6.59 0.95 -16.59
CA LEU A 186 -6.52 -0.24 -15.74
C LEU A 186 -5.08 -0.67 -15.50
N LYS A 187 -4.26 -0.69 -16.55
CA LYS A 187 -2.85 -1.08 -16.53
C LYS A 187 -2.04 -0.14 -15.65
N ASN A 188 -1.39 -0.68 -14.63
CA ASN A 188 -0.52 0.06 -13.70
C ASN A 188 -1.22 1.23 -12.99
N VAL A 189 -2.54 1.16 -12.86
CA VAL A 189 -3.32 2.14 -12.13
C VAL A 189 -3.24 1.80 -10.64
N ASP A 190 -2.74 2.72 -9.81
CA ASP A 190 -2.32 2.48 -8.43
C ASP A 190 -3.37 1.82 -7.54
N ASN A 191 -4.65 2.12 -7.75
CA ASN A 191 -5.74 1.55 -6.97
C ASN A 191 -6.41 0.33 -7.64
N VAL A 192 -5.85 -0.26 -8.71
CA VAL A 192 -6.44 -1.38 -9.44
C VAL A 192 -5.59 -2.65 -9.29
N MET A 193 -6.23 -3.73 -8.91
CA MET A 193 -5.72 -5.10 -8.86
C MET A 193 -6.61 -6.01 -9.70
N PHE A 194 -6.13 -7.17 -10.09
CA PHE A 194 -6.83 -8.12 -10.94
C PHE A 194 -7.09 -9.44 -10.21
N GLU A 195 -8.30 -9.93 -10.25
CA GLU A 195 -8.65 -11.30 -9.89
C GLU A 195 -8.86 -12.08 -11.19
N ILE A 196 -8.07 -13.15 -11.39
CA ILE A 196 -7.82 -13.69 -12.75
C ILE A 196 -9.02 -14.46 -13.30
N ALA A 197 -9.78 -15.12 -12.44
CA ALA A 197 -11.02 -15.83 -12.76
C ALA A 197 -11.88 -15.96 -11.51
N ASN A 198 -13.15 -16.34 -11.66
CA ASN A 198 -14.08 -16.54 -10.55
C ASN A 198 -14.55 -18.00 -10.48
N GLU A 199 -14.37 -18.62 -9.33
CA GLU A 199 -14.94 -19.91 -8.93
C GLU A 199 -14.66 -21.10 -9.86
N PRO A 200 -13.41 -21.43 -10.18
CA PRO A 200 -13.11 -22.74 -10.76
C PRO A 200 -13.59 -23.88 -9.85
N VAL A 201 -14.26 -24.89 -10.43
CA VAL A 201 -14.76 -26.03 -9.64
C VAL A 201 -13.84 -27.23 -9.82
N GLU A 202 -13.75 -27.78 -11.04
CA GLU A 202 -12.84 -28.87 -11.39
C GLU A 202 -11.96 -28.47 -12.58
N ILE A 203 -10.75 -29.02 -12.60
CA ILE A 203 -9.84 -28.87 -13.73
C ILE A 203 -9.42 -30.26 -14.26
N LEU A 204 -9.17 -30.34 -15.56
CA LEU A 204 -8.56 -31.53 -16.15
C LEU A 204 -7.09 -31.59 -15.72
N GLY A 205 -6.76 -32.53 -14.86
CA GLY A 205 -5.41 -32.73 -14.35
C GLY A 205 -4.43 -33.16 -15.43
N THR A 206 -3.14 -33.03 -15.15
CA THR A 206 -2.06 -33.45 -16.06
C THR A 206 -2.04 -34.96 -16.32
N ASN A 207 -2.74 -35.75 -15.49
CA ASN A 207 -2.97 -37.18 -15.65
C ASN A 207 -4.21 -37.52 -16.53
N GLY A 208 -4.95 -36.49 -17.02
CA GLY A 208 -6.14 -36.66 -17.83
C GLY A 208 -7.44 -36.90 -17.05
N ASN A 209 -7.42 -36.80 -15.73
CA ASN A 209 -8.60 -36.97 -14.87
C ASN A 209 -9.14 -35.62 -14.39
N TRP A 210 -10.45 -35.49 -14.28
CA TRP A 210 -11.11 -34.34 -13.68
C TRP A 210 -11.01 -34.35 -12.16
N GLY A 211 -10.82 -33.22 -11.55
CA GLY A 211 -10.83 -33.09 -10.10
C GLY A 211 -10.39 -31.70 -9.59
N ALA A 212 -10.24 -31.62 -8.27
CA ALA A 212 -10.06 -30.34 -7.59
C ALA A 212 -8.87 -30.29 -6.61
N THR A 213 -8.38 -31.43 -6.11
CA THR A 213 -7.51 -31.46 -4.92
C THR A 213 -6.23 -32.26 -5.08
N GLY A 214 -6.07 -33.04 -6.16
CA GLY A 214 -4.84 -33.80 -6.44
C GLY A 214 -3.69 -32.89 -6.90
N ASP A 215 -2.45 -33.34 -6.71
CA ASP A 215 -1.25 -32.61 -7.15
C ASP A 215 -1.27 -32.31 -8.66
N GLU A 216 -1.75 -33.27 -9.46
CA GLU A 216 -1.97 -33.14 -10.90
C GLU A 216 -2.94 -32.03 -11.28
N HIS A 217 -3.94 -31.75 -10.43
CA HIS A 217 -4.90 -30.67 -10.64
C HIS A 217 -4.25 -29.30 -10.34
N PHE A 218 -3.42 -29.20 -9.30
CA PHE A 218 -2.66 -27.98 -9.02
C PHE A 218 -1.56 -27.72 -10.07
N ALA A 219 -0.93 -28.76 -10.61
CA ALA A 219 -0.04 -28.65 -11.75
C ALA A 219 -0.77 -28.12 -12.99
N ALA A 220 -1.99 -28.59 -13.25
CA ALA A 220 -2.84 -28.10 -14.34
C ALA A 220 -3.30 -26.65 -14.12
N LEU A 221 -3.69 -26.29 -12.88
CA LEU A 221 -4.04 -24.91 -12.50
C LEU A 221 -2.84 -23.97 -12.68
N HIS A 222 -1.64 -24.42 -12.29
CA HIS A 222 -0.42 -23.64 -12.56
C HIS A 222 -0.30 -23.33 -14.05
N ASN A 223 -0.36 -24.31 -14.92
CA ASN A 223 -0.25 -24.09 -16.37
C ASN A 223 -1.34 -23.13 -16.89
N TYR A 224 -2.56 -23.31 -16.41
CA TYR A 224 -3.73 -22.52 -16.82
C TYR A 224 -3.59 -21.04 -16.44
N PHE A 225 -3.33 -20.76 -15.16
CA PHE A 225 -3.26 -19.38 -14.67
C PHE A 225 -1.91 -18.72 -14.94
N GLN A 226 -0.81 -19.47 -15.01
CA GLN A 226 0.49 -18.92 -15.42
C GLN A 226 0.43 -18.35 -16.82
N ASP A 227 -0.29 -19.00 -17.73
CA ASP A 227 -0.47 -18.49 -19.11
C ASP A 227 -1.23 -17.15 -19.10
N LEU A 228 -2.30 -17.02 -18.31
CA LEU A 228 -3.03 -15.75 -18.19
C LEU A 228 -2.18 -14.66 -17.53
N VAL A 229 -1.41 -15.00 -16.50
CA VAL A 229 -0.47 -14.07 -15.87
C VAL A 229 0.63 -13.64 -16.85
N ASN A 230 1.13 -14.55 -17.67
CA ASN A 230 2.12 -14.22 -18.71
C ASN A 230 1.57 -13.21 -19.73
N ILE A 231 0.29 -13.31 -20.12
CA ILE A 231 -0.37 -12.30 -20.97
C ILE A 231 -0.39 -10.93 -20.26
N ILE A 232 -0.84 -10.90 -18.99
CA ILE A 232 -0.93 -9.66 -18.21
C ILE A 232 0.44 -9.01 -18.08
N LYS A 233 1.45 -9.77 -17.67
CA LYS A 233 2.83 -9.28 -17.51
C LYS A 233 3.49 -8.94 -18.85
N GLY A 234 3.21 -9.72 -19.89
CA GLY A 234 3.66 -9.45 -21.26
C GLY A 234 3.13 -8.13 -21.83
N ASN A 235 1.95 -7.71 -21.42
CA ASN A 235 1.41 -6.37 -21.70
C ASN A 235 2.08 -5.25 -20.86
N GLY A 236 2.99 -5.57 -19.96
CA GLY A 236 3.67 -4.62 -19.06
C GLY A 236 2.79 -4.17 -17.88
N ALA A 237 1.76 -4.93 -17.52
CA ALA A 237 0.92 -4.64 -16.35
C ALA A 237 1.53 -5.23 -15.06
N ASN A 238 1.93 -4.37 -14.13
CA ASN A 238 2.47 -4.76 -12.82
C ASN A 238 1.42 -4.83 -11.71
N ASN A 239 0.14 -4.64 -12.05
CA ASN A 239 -0.96 -4.80 -11.11
C ASN A 239 -0.84 -6.13 -10.34
N VAL A 240 -1.24 -6.11 -9.06
CA VAL A 240 -1.35 -7.35 -8.26
C VAL A 240 -2.39 -8.26 -8.90
N CYS A 241 -2.03 -9.54 -9.05
CA CYS A 241 -2.91 -10.57 -9.58
C CYS A 241 -3.30 -11.54 -8.47
N TRP A 242 -4.61 -11.73 -8.27
CA TRP A 242 -5.18 -12.65 -7.30
C TRP A 242 -5.64 -13.91 -8.02
N ILE A 243 -5.05 -15.06 -7.66
CA ILE A 243 -5.22 -16.34 -8.34
C ILE A 243 -6.25 -17.18 -7.61
N PRO A 244 -7.28 -17.71 -8.29
CA PRO A 244 -8.27 -18.58 -7.68
C PRO A 244 -7.76 -20.01 -7.54
N GLY A 245 -8.32 -20.73 -6.55
CA GLY A 245 -8.21 -22.19 -6.42
C GLY A 245 -9.41 -22.90 -7.05
N THR A 246 -9.45 -24.22 -6.92
CA THR A 246 -10.61 -25.05 -7.31
C THR A 246 -11.67 -25.12 -6.22
N GLY A 247 -12.73 -25.91 -6.45
CA GLY A 247 -13.81 -26.15 -5.49
C GLY A 247 -14.52 -24.86 -5.09
N TYR A 248 -14.94 -24.06 -6.07
CA TYR A 248 -15.51 -22.71 -5.86
C TYR A 248 -14.55 -21.79 -5.10
N GLN A 249 -13.28 -21.77 -5.54
CA GLN A 249 -12.22 -20.95 -4.91
C GLN A 249 -11.96 -21.28 -3.42
N SER A 250 -12.07 -22.54 -3.02
CA SER A 250 -11.90 -22.96 -1.63
C SER A 250 -10.75 -23.94 -1.38
N HIS A 251 -10.12 -24.50 -2.42
CA HIS A 251 -9.05 -25.47 -2.31
C HIS A 251 -7.71 -24.93 -2.80
N TYR A 252 -6.68 -24.90 -1.91
CA TYR A 252 -5.35 -24.32 -2.17
C TYR A 252 -4.19 -25.19 -1.69
N GLN A 253 -4.46 -26.39 -1.18
CA GLN A 253 -3.48 -27.22 -0.48
C GLN A 253 -2.26 -27.61 -1.33
N GLY A 254 -2.40 -27.72 -2.65
CA GLY A 254 -1.30 -28.09 -3.55
C GLY A 254 -0.56 -26.88 -4.15
N TYR A 255 -1.10 -25.68 -4.08
CA TYR A 255 -0.42 -24.49 -4.66
C TYR A 255 0.98 -24.22 -4.13
N PRO A 256 1.36 -24.50 -2.86
CA PRO A 256 2.74 -24.28 -2.43
C PRO A 256 3.80 -24.99 -3.28
N ASN A 257 3.44 -26.12 -3.91
CA ASN A 257 4.32 -26.84 -4.84
C ASN A 257 4.19 -26.36 -6.30
N HIS A 258 3.18 -25.58 -6.61
CA HIS A 258 2.82 -25.13 -7.98
C HIS A 258 2.53 -23.62 -8.02
N LEU A 259 3.36 -22.81 -7.33
CA LEU A 259 3.18 -21.35 -7.25
C LEU A 259 3.23 -20.70 -8.62
N ILE A 260 2.31 -19.74 -8.85
CA ILE A 260 2.35 -18.86 -10.01
C ILE A 260 3.50 -17.85 -9.84
N THR A 261 4.20 -17.58 -10.91
CA THR A 261 5.37 -16.69 -10.95
C THR A 261 5.10 -15.41 -11.74
N GLY A 262 6.01 -14.44 -11.71
CA GLY A 262 5.92 -13.19 -12.47
C GLY A 262 5.77 -11.93 -11.62
N GLY A 263 5.87 -12.05 -10.30
CA GLY A 263 5.79 -10.94 -9.35
C GLY A 263 4.37 -10.42 -9.10
N ASN A 264 4.14 -9.88 -7.92
CA ASN A 264 2.84 -9.35 -7.50
C ASN A 264 1.69 -10.38 -7.59
N ILE A 265 1.91 -11.59 -7.08
CA ILE A 265 0.94 -12.69 -7.09
C ILE A 265 0.45 -12.98 -5.68
N GLY A 266 -0.88 -12.91 -5.48
CA GLY A 266 -1.59 -13.37 -4.30
C GLY A 266 -2.69 -14.36 -4.68
N TYR A 267 -3.43 -14.86 -3.70
CA TYR A 267 -4.46 -15.87 -3.95
C TYR A 267 -5.82 -15.40 -3.45
N ALA A 268 -6.83 -15.48 -4.32
CA ALA A 268 -8.21 -15.12 -4.03
C ALA A 268 -8.97 -16.34 -3.51
N VAL A 269 -9.61 -16.22 -2.37
CA VAL A 269 -10.25 -17.33 -1.65
C VAL A 269 -11.73 -17.02 -1.41
N HIS A 270 -12.61 -18.01 -1.57
CA HIS A 270 -14.00 -17.95 -1.12
C HIS A 270 -14.20 -18.86 0.08
N VAL A 271 -14.93 -18.38 1.07
CA VAL A 271 -15.19 -19.15 2.30
C VAL A 271 -16.62 -18.89 2.76
N TYR A 272 -17.42 -19.94 2.75
CA TYR A 272 -18.80 -19.90 3.22
C TYR A 272 -19.07 -20.98 4.26
N PRO A 273 -20.12 -20.85 5.10
CA PRO A 273 -20.45 -21.83 6.15
C PRO A 273 -20.57 -23.27 5.66
N GLY A 274 -21.13 -23.46 4.46
CA GLY A 274 -21.36 -24.79 3.87
C GLY A 274 -20.16 -25.41 3.14
N TYR A 275 -18.99 -24.74 3.13
CA TYR A 275 -17.83 -25.23 2.39
C TYR A 275 -17.10 -26.39 3.11
N TRP A 276 -16.40 -27.20 2.34
CA TRP A 276 -15.57 -28.34 2.76
C TRP A 276 -16.33 -29.50 3.44
N GLY A 277 -17.67 -29.47 3.50
CA GLY A 277 -18.45 -30.45 4.26
C GLY A 277 -18.17 -30.43 5.77
N ALA A 278 -17.55 -29.35 6.26
CA ALA A 278 -17.22 -29.18 7.67
C ALA A 278 -18.38 -28.52 8.43
N ASN A 279 -18.47 -28.81 9.74
CA ASN A 279 -19.36 -28.02 10.60
C ASN A 279 -18.68 -26.70 10.93
N ALA A 280 -19.01 -25.66 10.17
CA ALA A 280 -18.38 -24.34 10.28
C ALA A 280 -18.75 -23.60 11.59
N GLU A 281 -19.84 -23.98 12.25
CA GLU A 281 -20.23 -23.46 13.57
C GLU A 281 -19.34 -24.01 14.70
N ASN A 282 -18.66 -25.14 14.46
CA ASN A 282 -17.75 -25.74 15.42
C ASN A 282 -16.30 -25.33 15.13
N THR A 283 -15.67 -24.65 16.08
CA THR A 283 -14.32 -24.09 15.95
C THR A 283 -13.27 -25.13 15.55
N THR A 284 -13.29 -26.33 16.13
CA THR A 284 -12.32 -27.38 15.80
C THR A 284 -12.53 -27.91 14.40
N SER A 285 -13.78 -28.17 14.00
CA SER A 285 -14.13 -28.62 12.66
C SER A 285 -13.72 -27.61 11.60
N PHE A 286 -14.09 -26.32 11.77
CA PHE A 286 -13.72 -25.24 10.86
C PHE A 286 -12.20 -25.06 10.76
N ASN A 287 -11.51 -25.07 11.90
CA ASN A 287 -10.06 -24.94 11.94
C ASN A 287 -9.34 -26.06 11.20
N ASN A 288 -9.81 -27.31 11.35
CA ASN A 288 -9.25 -28.44 10.62
C ASN A 288 -9.44 -28.28 9.10
N ALA A 289 -10.63 -27.87 8.67
CA ALA A 289 -10.93 -27.63 7.26
C ALA A 289 -10.09 -26.46 6.68
N TRP A 290 -9.98 -25.35 7.39
CA TRP A 290 -9.10 -24.24 6.99
C TRP A 290 -7.64 -24.67 6.88
N ASN A 291 -7.13 -25.41 7.88
CA ASN A 291 -5.75 -25.90 7.89
C ASN A 291 -5.45 -26.83 6.73
N ALA A 292 -6.43 -27.62 6.31
CA ALA A 292 -6.28 -28.54 5.19
C ALA A 292 -6.31 -27.80 3.84
N ASN A 293 -7.16 -26.78 3.67
CA ASN A 293 -7.49 -26.25 2.35
C ASN A 293 -6.86 -24.87 2.06
N VAL A 294 -6.76 -23.97 3.05
CA VAL A 294 -6.33 -22.57 2.85
C VAL A 294 -5.00 -22.26 3.53
N GLN A 295 -4.76 -22.77 4.73
CA GLN A 295 -3.55 -22.46 5.49
C GLN A 295 -2.24 -22.73 4.73
N PRO A 296 -2.11 -23.79 3.91
CA PRO A 296 -0.89 -24.06 3.16
C PRO A 296 -0.48 -22.88 2.28
N ILE A 297 -1.40 -22.27 1.53
CA ILE A 297 -1.09 -21.11 0.69
C ILE A 297 -0.90 -19.84 1.50
N ALA A 298 -1.65 -19.63 2.58
CA ALA A 298 -1.50 -18.47 3.47
C ALA A 298 -0.12 -18.43 4.15
N ASN A 299 0.57 -19.55 4.29
CA ASN A 299 1.92 -19.60 4.86
C ASN A 299 3.00 -19.02 3.91
N VAL A 300 2.76 -19.03 2.61
CA VAL A 300 3.77 -18.69 1.59
C VAL A 300 3.42 -17.48 0.72
N ALA A 301 2.13 -17.08 0.65
CA ALA A 301 1.65 -15.97 -0.14
C ALA A 301 0.55 -15.19 0.59
N PRO A 302 0.29 -13.90 0.25
CA PRO A 302 -0.87 -13.20 0.75
C PRO A 302 -2.15 -13.80 0.18
N ILE A 303 -3.20 -13.83 1.00
CA ILE A 303 -4.52 -14.26 0.59
C ILE A 303 -5.53 -13.12 0.68
N MET A 304 -6.56 -13.19 -0.14
CA MET A 304 -7.70 -12.29 -0.09
C MET A 304 -8.98 -13.13 -0.15
N ILE A 305 -9.80 -13.08 0.89
CA ILE A 305 -11.15 -13.64 0.82
C ILE A 305 -11.99 -12.67 0.02
N THR A 306 -12.25 -13.04 -1.24
CA THR A 306 -12.98 -12.21 -2.20
C THR A 306 -14.47 -12.46 -2.18
N GLU A 307 -14.92 -13.52 -1.52
CA GLU A 307 -16.33 -13.75 -1.19
C GLU A 307 -16.48 -14.46 0.14
N THR A 308 -17.33 -13.94 1.00
CA THR A 308 -17.91 -14.56 2.18
C THR A 308 -19.17 -13.83 2.58
N ASP A 309 -20.13 -14.54 3.09
CA ASP A 309 -21.23 -13.98 3.85
C ASP A 309 -21.87 -15.06 4.74
N TRP A 310 -22.76 -14.69 5.65
CA TRP A 310 -23.52 -15.61 6.49
C TRP A 310 -24.75 -14.97 7.07
N SER A 311 -25.78 -15.78 7.24
CA SER A 311 -27.01 -15.45 7.98
C SER A 311 -27.61 -16.70 8.57
N PRO A 312 -28.18 -16.65 9.80
CA PRO A 312 -28.90 -17.79 10.39
C PRO A 312 -30.09 -18.24 9.53
N THR A 313 -30.63 -17.33 8.72
CA THR A 313 -31.80 -17.54 7.85
C THR A 313 -31.43 -17.40 6.38
N GLY A 314 -30.20 -17.74 6.01
CA GLY A 314 -29.74 -17.66 4.62
C GLY A 314 -30.67 -18.40 3.67
N ALA A 315 -30.91 -17.83 2.48
CA ALA A 315 -31.75 -18.44 1.46
C ALA A 315 -31.12 -19.71 0.87
N GLU A 316 -29.78 -19.76 0.90
CA GLU A 316 -28.97 -20.88 0.40
C GLU A 316 -28.30 -21.62 1.56
N THR A 317 -28.27 -22.92 1.51
CA THR A 317 -27.68 -23.76 2.58
C THR A 317 -26.19 -23.53 2.77
N TRP A 318 -25.46 -23.14 1.70
CA TRP A 318 -24.04 -22.84 1.77
C TRP A 318 -23.74 -21.54 2.52
N GLY A 319 -24.67 -20.58 2.58
CA GLY A 319 -24.56 -19.31 3.32
C GLY A 319 -25.18 -19.34 4.71
N THR A 320 -25.77 -20.47 5.14
CA THR A 320 -26.45 -20.58 6.45
C THR A 320 -25.39 -20.74 7.56
N GLY A 321 -25.30 -19.73 8.43
CA GLY A 321 -24.36 -19.73 9.55
C GLY A 321 -24.60 -18.56 10.49
N THR A 322 -23.95 -18.58 11.64
CA THR A 322 -24.04 -17.54 12.67
C THR A 322 -22.73 -16.78 12.85
N THR A 323 -22.80 -15.55 13.34
CA THR A 323 -21.60 -14.82 13.75
C THR A 323 -20.91 -15.50 14.93
N SER A 324 -21.68 -15.98 15.92
CA SER A 324 -21.16 -16.67 17.10
C SER A 324 -20.43 -17.97 16.77
N GLY A 325 -20.76 -18.60 15.66
CA GLY A 325 -20.08 -19.79 15.13
C GLY A 325 -19.13 -19.46 13.99
N PHE A 326 -19.64 -19.53 12.75
CA PHE A 326 -18.84 -19.35 11.54
C PHE A 326 -18.08 -18.01 11.50
N GLY A 327 -18.76 -16.89 11.79
CA GLY A 327 -18.17 -15.55 11.68
C GLY A 327 -16.96 -15.37 12.59
N LEU A 328 -17.05 -15.77 13.86
CA LEU A 328 -15.92 -15.71 14.80
C LEU A 328 -14.81 -16.71 14.46
N ASN A 329 -15.16 -17.90 13.98
CA ASN A 329 -14.17 -18.87 13.51
C ASN A 329 -13.38 -18.34 12.32
N LEU A 330 -14.06 -17.78 11.31
CA LEU A 330 -13.45 -17.16 10.15
C LEU A 330 -12.55 -15.97 10.55
N LYS A 331 -13.09 -15.04 11.36
CA LYS A 331 -12.32 -13.90 11.86
C LYS A 331 -11.05 -14.33 12.60
N GLY A 332 -11.18 -15.35 13.46
CA GLY A 332 -10.02 -15.89 14.18
C GLY A 332 -8.92 -16.41 13.24
N ARG A 333 -9.27 -16.99 12.10
CA ARG A 333 -8.31 -17.43 11.08
C ARG A 333 -7.70 -16.29 10.30
N ILE A 334 -8.50 -15.31 9.92
CA ILE A 334 -8.03 -14.08 9.24
C ILE A 334 -7.00 -13.38 10.11
N ASP A 335 -7.33 -13.14 11.38
CA ASP A 335 -6.46 -12.43 12.33
C ASP A 335 -5.16 -13.24 12.60
N ALA A 336 -5.26 -14.56 12.74
CA ALA A 336 -4.10 -15.43 12.97
C ALA A 336 -3.16 -15.51 11.76
N ALA A 337 -3.69 -15.46 10.54
CA ALA A 337 -2.88 -15.45 9.31
C ALA A 337 -2.05 -14.16 9.18
N GLY A 338 -2.61 -13.01 9.56
CA GLY A 338 -1.96 -11.71 9.55
C GLY A 338 -1.61 -11.16 8.15
N ASN A 339 -1.98 -11.88 7.10
CA ASN A 339 -1.74 -11.55 5.69
C ASN A 339 -2.99 -11.76 4.82
N CYS A 340 -4.16 -11.73 5.44
CA CYS A 340 -5.44 -11.97 4.80
C CYS A 340 -6.26 -10.67 4.70
N SER A 341 -6.48 -10.20 3.49
CA SER A 341 -7.50 -9.21 3.16
C SER A 341 -8.85 -9.90 2.98
N TRP A 342 -9.98 -9.20 3.17
CA TRP A 342 -11.27 -9.83 2.98
C TRP A 342 -12.43 -8.86 2.75
N ASN A 343 -13.52 -9.34 2.14
CA ASN A 343 -14.74 -8.58 1.90
C ASN A 343 -15.99 -9.44 2.08
N LEU A 344 -17.12 -8.79 2.28
CA LEU A 344 -18.43 -9.41 2.14
C LEU A 344 -18.85 -9.51 0.67
N LEU A 345 -19.63 -10.52 0.35
CA LEU A 345 -20.09 -10.79 -1.02
C LEU A 345 -20.86 -9.61 -1.61
N ALA A 346 -21.72 -8.94 -0.81
CA ALA A 346 -22.57 -7.88 -1.33
C ALA A 346 -22.78 -6.74 -0.32
N PRO A 347 -23.05 -5.51 -0.78
CA PRO A 347 -23.30 -4.36 0.09
C PRO A 347 -24.60 -4.50 0.91
N GLU A 348 -25.54 -5.32 0.47
CA GLU A 348 -26.81 -5.57 1.16
C GLU A 348 -26.62 -6.22 2.53
N GLY A 349 -25.53 -6.90 2.77
CA GLY A 349 -25.16 -7.38 4.11
C GLY A 349 -24.81 -6.25 5.08
N LEU A 350 -24.40 -5.08 4.55
CA LEU A 350 -23.91 -3.94 5.33
C LEU A 350 -24.92 -2.79 5.40
N ILE A 351 -25.57 -2.46 4.30
CA ILE A 351 -26.48 -1.32 4.18
C ILE A 351 -27.82 -1.76 3.60
N THR A 352 -28.88 -1.04 3.96
CA THR A 352 -30.24 -1.29 3.48
C THR A 352 -30.56 -0.33 2.33
N LYS A 353 -31.12 -0.85 1.25
CA LYS A 353 -31.66 -0.07 0.13
C LYS A 353 -33.07 0.36 0.45
N ALA A 354 -33.31 1.66 0.45
CA ALA A 354 -34.69 2.18 0.56
C ALA A 354 -35.37 2.25 -0.81
N ASP A 355 -34.60 2.49 -1.86
CA ASP A 355 -35.00 2.69 -3.25
C ASP A 355 -33.83 2.31 -4.15
N PRO A 356 -34.01 1.88 -5.40
CA PRO A 356 -32.91 1.55 -6.32
C PRO A 356 -31.84 2.62 -6.48
N TYR A 357 -32.18 3.88 -6.24
CA TYR A 357 -31.27 5.03 -6.35
C TYR A 357 -30.85 5.64 -5.01
N ASN A 358 -31.52 5.26 -3.92
CA ASN A 358 -31.28 5.78 -2.58
C ASN A 358 -30.72 4.67 -1.69
N VAL A 359 -29.44 4.76 -1.42
CA VAL A 359 -28.76 3.87 -0.49
C VAL A 359 -28.82 4.49 0.88
N THR A 360 -29.43 3.81 1.83
CA THR A 360 -29.44 4.26 3.21
C THR A 360 -28.17 3.83 3.92
N THR A 361 -27.78 4.58 4.95
CA THR A 361 -26.67 4.20 5.82
C THR A 361 -27.09 3.22 6.92
N ALA A 362 -28.36 2.86 6.98
CA ALA A 362 -28.87 1.82 7.87
C ALA A 362 -28.34 0.45 7.42
N PHE A 363 -28.01 -0.38 8.36
CA PHE A 363 -27.55 -1.74 8.13
C PHE A 363 -28.30 -2.69 9.05
N ASN A 364 -28.23 -3.98 8.77
CA ASN A 364 -28.81 -4.99 9.63
C ASN A 364 -28.12 -4.98 11.01
N ASN A 365 -28.91 -4.79 12.07
CA ASN A 365 -28.44 -4.81 13.46
C ASN A 365 -28.46 -6.20 14.09
N ASP A 366 -28.88 -7.23 13.36
CA ASP A 366 -28.80 -8.61 13.83
C ASP A 366 -27.34 -9.03 13.96
N TRP A 367 -26.93 -9.33 15.19
CA TRP A 367 -25.56 -9.72 15.46
C TRP A 367 -25.19 -11.08 14.86
N GLU A 368 -26.12 -11.98 14.71
CA GLU A 368 -25.85 -13.30 14.16
C GLU A 368 -25.74 -13.34 12.64
N SER A 369 -26.17 -12.27 11.97
CA SER A 369 -25.92 -12.03 10.54
C SER A 369 -24.65 -11.19 10.32
N CYS A 370 -24.04 -11.29 9.14
CA CYS A 370 -22.72 -10.69 8.85
C CYS A 370 -22.63 -9.15 8.96
N GLY A 371 -23.74 -8.40 8.92
CA GLY A 371 -23.72 -6.93 8.80
C GLY A 371 -23.11 -6.18 9.99
N ALA A 372 -23.77 -6.24 11.16
CA ALA A 372 -23.34 -5.49 12.34
C ALA A 372 -21.92 -5.88 12.85
N PRO A 373 -21.57 -7.17 12.99
CA PRO A 373 -20.25 -7.57 13.44
C PRO A 373 -19.15 -7.14 12.46
N VAL A 374 -19.38 -7.28 11.15
CA VAL A 374 -18.39 -6.91 10.13
C VAL A 374 -18.12 -5.41 10.12
N LYS A 375 -19.15 -4.57 10.28
CA LYS A 375 -18.97 -3.12 10.44
C LYS A 375 -18.06 -2.81 11.63
N GLN A 376 -18.29 -3.46 12.77
CA GLN A 376 -17.47 -3.28 13.96
C GLN A 376 -16.03 -3.72 13.72
N TRP A 377 -15.82 -4.87 13.09
CA TRP A 377 -14.49 -5.41 12.81
C TRP A 377 -13.73 -4.54 11.81
N PHE A 378 -14.36 -4.10 10.73
CA PHE A 378 -13.73 -3.21 9.76
C PHE A 378 -13.34 -1.87 10.38
N SER A 379 -14.17 -1.33 11.27
CA SER A 379 -13.83 -0.12 12.02
C SER A 379 -12.63 -0.30 12.95
N ALA A 380 -12.46 -1.47 13.56
CA ALA A 380 -11.31 -1.78 14.39
C ALA A 380 -10.00 -1.90 13.58
N TYR A 381 -10.06 -2.47 12.38
CA TYR A 381 -8.90 -2.62 11.49
C TYR A 381 -8.43 -1.30 10.85
N ALA A 382 -9.33 -0.38 10.59
CA ALA A 382 -9.10 0.75 9.70
C ALA A 382 -7.89 1.63 10.07
N ASN A 383 -7.67 1.90 11.35
CA ASN A 383 -6.60 2.80 11.79
C ASN A 383 -5.19 2.18 11.66
N SER A 384 -5.09 0.86 11.66
CA SER A 384 -3.81 0.14 11.56
C SER A 384 -3.37 -0.14 10.12
N ASN A 385 -4.31 -0.10 9.18
CA ASN A 385 -4.10 -0.57 7.80
C ASN A 385 -4.09 0.53 6.74
N ILE A 386 -3.99 1.80 7.13
CA ILE A 386 -3.85 2.92 6.18
C ILE A 386 -2.49 2.81 5.49
N PRO A 387 -2.44 2.68 4.15
CA PRO A 387 -1.19 2.69 3.41
C PRO A 387 -0.47 4.02 3.54
N SER A 388 0.85 3.99 3.50
CA SER A 388 1.69 5.18 3.52
C SER A 388 2.00 5.61 2.10
N GLN A 389 1.58 6.81 1.71
CA GLN A 389 1.91 7.39 0.40
C GLN A 389 3.27 8.08 0.43
N ILE A 390 3.61 8.62 1.58
CA ILE A 390 4.91 9.24 1.84
C ILE A 390 5.57 8.36 2.88
N CYS A 391 6.58 7.65 2.46
CA CYS A 391 7.41 6.88 3.39
C CYS A 391 8.15 7.87 4.28
N SER A 392 8.26 7.57 5.57
CA SER A 392 9.19 8.29 6.40
C SER A 392 10.53 8.26 5.68
N SER A 393 11.07 9.43 5.32
CA SER A 393 12.40 9.49 4.72
C SER A 393 13.33 8.62 5.56
N ALA A 394 14.25 7.90 4.88
CA ALA A 394 15.33 7.21 5.54
C ALA A 394 15.80 8.07 6.72
N SER A 395 16.10 7.48 7.86
CA SER A 395 16.65 8.23 9.00
C SER A 395 18.06 8.73 8.68
N LEU A 396 18.23 9.24 7.46
CA LEU A 396 19.43 9.94 7.03
C LEU A 396 19.53 11.25 7.80
N VAL A 397 20.71 11.51 8.30
CA VAL A 397 21.01 12.75 9.00
C VAL A 397 21.62 13.72 7.98
N ASN A 398 21.08 14.92 7.88
CA ASN A 398 21.66 15.95 7.01
C ASN A 398 23.13 16.20 7.37
N ASN A 399 24.01 16.16 6.37
CA ASN A 399 25.47 16.14 6.51
C ASN A 399 26.04 14.89 7.19
N GLY A 400 25.26 13.84 7.37
CA GLY A 400 25.77 12.51 7.77
C GLY A 400 26.62 11.90 6.65
N VAL A 401 27.69 11.19 7.03
CA VAL A 401 28.57 10.46 6.12
C VAL A 401 28.20 8.99 6.17
N TYR A 402 27.97 8.40 4.99
CA TYR A 402 27.49 7.02 4.85
C TYR A 402 28.32 6.21 3.86
N GLU A 403 28.50 4.95 4.13
CA GLU A 403 28.71 3.92 3.12
C GLU A 403 27.36 3.38 2.68
N ILE A 404 27.15 3.22 1.37
CA ILE A 404 25.91 2.71 0.81
C ILE A 404 26.14 1.30 0.29
N GLU A 405 25.55 0.33 0.99
CA GLU A 405 25.72 -1.11 0.82
C GLU A 405 24.64 -1.70 -0.09
N PHE A 406 24.96 -2.71 -0.89
CA PHE A 406 23.98 -3.43 -1.71
C PHE A 406 23.31 -4.57 -0.93
N LYS A 407 21.99 -4.70 -1.03
CA LYS A 407 21.26 -5.85 -0.45
C LYS A 407 21.72 -7.19 -1.01
N THR A 408 22.06 -7.23 -2.28
CA THR A 408 22.52 -8.45 -2.97
C THR A 408 23.84 -8.98 -2.40
N ASN A 409 24.74 -8.09 -1.96
CA ASN A 409 26.04 -8.46 -1.39
C ASN A 409 26.50 -7.39 -0.39
N SER A 410 26.39 -7.70 0.89
CA SER A 410 26.73 -6.78 2.00
C SER A 410 28.22 -6.41 2.08
N ASN A 411 29.11 -7.15 1.41
CA ASN A 411 30.54 -6.80 1.31
C ASN A 411 30.83 -5.77 0.21
N LYS A 412 29.83 -5.47 -0.64
CA LYS A 412 29.95 -4.48 -1.71
C LYS A 412 29.21 -3.18 -1.33
N VAL A 413 29.87 -2.08 -1.66
CA VAL A 413 29.32 -0.71 -1.47
C VAL A 413 29.44 0.09 -2.76
N ILE A 414 28.68 1.17 -2.90
CA ILE A 414 28.86 2.07 -4.05
C ILE A 414 30.20 2.80 -3.93
N ASP A 415 30.95 2.75 -5.00
CA ASP A 415 32.35 3.19 -5.08
C ASP A 415 32.54 4.15 -6.26
N LEU A 416 33.26 5.23 -6.01
CA LEU A 416 33.71 6.14 -7.05
C LEU A 416 34.92 5.51 -7.74
N LYS A 417 34.77 5.12 -9.00
CA LYS A 417 35.77 4.35 -9.74
C LYS A 417 37.17 5.01 -9.67
N TYR A 418 38.12 4.27 -9.13
CA TYR A 418 39.53 4.69 -8.89
C TYR A 418 39.65 5.92 -7.96
N GLY A 419 38.62 6.29 -7.20
CA GLY A 419 38.62 7.48 -6.37
C GLY A 419 38.71 8.79 -7.16
N THR A 420 38.41 8.76 -8.47
CA THR A 420 38.63 9.90 -9.38
C THR A 420 37.57 10.97 -9.15
N ASN A 421 37.97 12.17 -8.71
CA ASN A 421 37.10 13.32 -8.51
C ASN A 421 36.99 14.17 -9.79
N ALA A 422 36.28 13.67 -10.81
CA ALA A 422 36.04 14.36 -12.08
C ALA A 422 34.59 14.21 -12.53
N ASN A 423 34.08 15.16 -13.31
CA ASN A 423 32.78 15.04 -13.95
C ASN A 423 32.74 13.81 -14.87
N GLY A 424 31.65 13.03 -14.79
CA GLY A 424 31.46 11.81 -15.54
C GLY A 424 32.10 10.56 -14.92
N THR A 425 32.74 10.68 -13.74
CA THR A 425 33.32 9.50 -13.08
C THR A 425 32.21 8.51 -12.73
N VAL A 426 32.42 7.26 -13.14
CA VAL A 426 31.52 6.14 -12.94
C VAL A 426 31.41 5.78 -11.47
N ILE A 427 30.21 5.45 -11.04
CA ILE A 427 29.90 4.83 -9.76
C ILE A 427 29.62 3.35 -10.01
N ARG A 428 30.19 2.47 -9.17
CA ARG A 428 30.16 1.02 -9.36
C ARG A 428 30.05 0.27 -8.04
N PRO A 429 29.69 -1.02 -8.01
CA PRO A 429 29.91 -1.86 -6.85
C PRO A 429 31.40 -2.18 -6.67
N TRP A 430 31.91 -2.07 -5.43
CA TRP A 430 33.29 -2.44 -5.10
C TRP A 430 33.39 -3.00 -3.69
N ASP A 431 34.44 -3.78 -3.43
CA ASP A 431 34.68 -4.31 -2.09
C ASP A 431 34.81 -3.19 -1.07
N ARG A 432 34.17 -3.34 0.07
CA ARG A 432 34.24 -2.38 1.17
C ARG A 432 35.67 -2.24 1.66
N SER A 433 36.21 -1.05 1.61
CA SER A 433 37.57 -0.72 2.03
C SER A 433 37.64 0.43 3.04
N GLY A 434 36.52 1.13 3.28
CA GLY A 434 36.47 2.33 4.11
C GLY A 434 37.13 3.57 3.48
N ALA A 435 37.51 3.50 2.19
CA ALA A 435 38.12 4.62 1.48
C ALA A 435 37.11 5.77 1.29
N THR A 436 37.58 7.02 1.22
CA THR A 436 36.74 8.20 0.99
C THR A 436 35.96 8.13 -0.33
N ALA A 437 36.44 7.35 -1.30
CA ALA A 437 35.75 7.05 -2.57
C ALA A 437 34.42 6.26 -2.36
N GLN A 438 34.24 5.63 -1.20
CA GLN A 438 33.05 4.85 -0.82
C GLN A 438 32.16 5.59 0.19
N GLN A 439 32.51 6.84 0.48
CA GLN A 439 31.83 7.65 1.49
C GLN A 439 31.01 8.75 0.85
N TRP A 440 29.76 8.83 1.26
CA TRP A 440 28.78 9.76 0.67
C TRP A 440 28.11 10.59 1.75
N ILE A 441 28.15 11.91 1.57
CA ILE A 441 27.51 12.86 2.47
C ILE A 441 26.09 13.05 2.02
N ALA A 442 25.12 12.69 2.87
CA ALA A 442 23.71 12.90 2.61
C ALA A 442 23.35 14.36 2.86
N ILE A 443 22.76 15.02 1.88
CA ILE A 443 22.29 16.41 1.95
C ILE A 443 20.79 16.40 1.76
N ASP A 444 20.05 16.90 2.75
CA ASP A 444 18.59 17.03 2.66
C ASP A 444 18.22 18.05 1.56
N ALA A 445 17.40 17.61 0.61
CA ALA A 445 16.88 18.42 -0.48
C ALA A 445 15.38 18.76 -0.31
N GLY A 446 14.79 18.42 0.86
CA GLY A 446 13.39 18.64 1.19
C GLY A 446 12.44 17.61 0.59
N ASN A 447 11.24 17.50 1.17
CA ASN A 447 10.15 16.64 0.69
C ASN A 447 10.54 15.14 0.53
N GLY A 448 11.46 14.62 1.36
CA GLY A 448 11.94 13.25 1.28
C GLY A 448 13.03 13.00 0.24
N TYR A 449 13.44 14.02 -0.50
CA TYR A 449 14.55 13.93 -1.45
C TYR A 449 15.89 14.21 -0.79
N TRP A 450 16.92 13.51 -1.28
CA TRP A 450 18.29 13.62 -0.83
C TRP A 450 19.23 13.83 -2.00
N ARG A 451 20.36 14.48 -1.73
CA ARG A 451 21.50 14.56 -2.63
C ARG A 451 22.69 13.90 -1.95
N PHE A 452 23.50 13.20 -2.71
CA PHE A 452 24.66 12.49 -2.17
C PHE A 452 25.95 13.11 -2.73
N LYS A 453 26.67 13.82 -1.88
CA LYS A 453 27.95 14.40 -2.19
C LYS A 453 29.06 13.40 -1.90
N SER A 454 30.01 13.25 -2.82
CA SER A 454 31.20 12.41 -2.58
C SER A 454 32.08 13.02 -1.49
N ASN A 455 32.48 12.23 -0.51
CA ASN A 455 33.43 12.65 0.54
C ASN A 455 34.87 12.73 0.00
N ALA A 456 35.18 12.10 -1.15
CA ALA A 456 36.42 12.26 -1.86
C ALA A 456 36.49 13.57 -2.66
N SER A 457 35.38 14.32 -2.77
CA SER A 457 35.33 15.52 -3.60
C SER A 457 35.60 16.80 -2.80
N SER A 458 36.73 17.42 -3.02
CA SER A 458 37.07 18.77 -2.52
C SER A 458 36.21 19.88 -3.16
N THR A 459 35.67 19.64 -4.36
CA THR A 459 34.85 20.62 -5.12
C THR A 459 33.35 20.46 -4.89
N GLY A 460 32.91 19.48 -4.10
CA GLY A 460 31.50 19.33 -3.73
C GLY A 460 30.65 18.59 -4.76
N ARG A 461 31.23 17.76 -5.64
CA ARG A 461 30.51 16.95 -6.63
C ARG A 461 29.55 15.96 -5.98
N VAL A 462 28.45 15.71 -6.67
CA VAL A 462 27.33 14.90 -6.20
C VAL A 462 27.00 13.77 -7.19
N ILE A 463 26.23 12.81 -6.73
CA ILE A 463 25.63 11.78 -7.59
C ILE A 463 24.58 12.41 -8.51
N ASP A 464 24.71 12.14 -9.81
CA ASP A 464 23.98 12.80 -10.90
C ASP A 464 23.46 11.79 -11.91
N LEU A 465 22.25 11.98 -12.40
CA LEU A 465 21.72 11.24 -13.54
C LEU A 465 22.22 11.90 -14.83
N ASP A 466 22.96 11.14 -15.61
CA ASP A 466 23.54 11.65 -16.86
C ASP A 466 22.52 12.33 -17.77
N SER A 467 22.79 13.61 -18.08
CA SER A 467 22.00 14.43 -19.00
C SER A 467 20.55 14.65 -18.56
N ALA A 468 20.18 14.35 -17.30
CA ALA A 468 18.81 14.36 -16.78
C ALA A 468 17.86 13.45 -17.61
N ASP A 469 18.39 12.39 -18.22
CA ASP A 469 17.67 11.50 -19.11
C ASP A 469 17.17 10.26 -18.34
N PRO A 470 15.85 10.09 -18.14
CA PRO A 470 15.30 8.99 -17.35
C PRO A 470 15.14 7.68 -18.13
N THR A 471 15.84 7.48 -19.24
CA THR A 471 15.79 6.21 -19.98
C THR A 471 16.51 5.09 -19.24
N ASN A 472 16.00 3.85 -19.38
CA ASN A 472 16.62 2.67 -18.78
C ASN A 472 18.06 2.47 -19.28
N GLY A 473 18.95 2.14 -18.34
CA GLY A 473 20.39 1.97 -18.62
C GLY A 473 21.19 3.29 -18.60
N LYS A 474 20.54 4.42 -18.32
CA LYS A 474 21.24 5.68 -18.22
C LYS A 474 22.19 5.69 -17.03
N SER A 475 23.42 6.16 -17.25
CA SER A 475 24.48 6.13 -16.23
C SER A 475 24.14 7.08 -15.07
N ILE A 476 24.36 6.60 -13.85
CA ILE A 476 24.44 7.41 -12.65
C ILE A 476 25.92 7.61 -12.33
N ARG A 477 26.35 8.85 -12.22
CA ARG A 477 27.76 9.25 -12.22
C ARG A 477 28.04 10.36 -11.20
N LEU A 478 29.30 10.73 -11.03
CA LEU A 478 29.68 11.92 -10.29
C LEU A 478 29.63 13.14 -11.21
N TRP A 479 29.08 14.28 -10.73
CA TRP A 479 29.03 15.55 -11.49
C TRP A 479 29.07 16.77 -10.56
N ASP A 480 29.40 17.93 -11.13
CA ASP A 480 29.32 19.20 -10.41
C ASP A 480 27.92 19.44 -9.87
N SER A 481 27.82 20.07 -8.71
CA SER A 481 26.57 20.27 -8.00
C SER A 481 25.78 21.46 -8.55
N TYR A 482 24.60 21.21 -9.14
CA TYR A 482 23.70 22.24 -9.68
C TYR A 482 22.35 22.32 -8.95
N SER A 483 22.09 21.46 -7.99
CA SER A 483 20.82 21.40 -7.21
C SER A 483 19.54 21.22 -8.06
N ASN A 484 19.65 20.66 -9.26
CA ASN A 484 18.53 20.32 -10.14
C ASN A 484 17.96 18.92 -9.81
N ASP A 485 16.90 18.50 -10.49
CA ASP A 485 16.22 17.24 -10.24
C ASP A 485 17.02 16.00 -10.67
N ALA A 486 18.00 16.14 -11.59
CA ALA A 486 18.93 15.07 -11.95
C ALA A 486 19.84 14.64 -10.77
N GLN A 487 19.94 15.48 -9.74
CA GLN A 487 20.76 15.26 -8.56
C GLN A 487 19.95 15.05 -7.28
N LYS A 488 18.63 14.90 -7.41
CA LYS A 488 17.71 14.64 -6.31
C LYS A 488 17.19 13.21 -6.37
N TRP A 489 17.25 12.55 -5.24
CA TRP A 489 16.93 11.14 -5.10
C TRP A 489 15.93 10.95 -3.98
N LEU A 490 14.77 10.35 -4.28
CA LEU A 490 13.78 9.95 -3.28
C LEU A 490 14.27 8.68 -2.59
N VAL A 491 14.60 8.79 -1.31
CA VAL A 491 15.05 7.66 -0.50
C VAL A 491 13.88 7.16 0.35
N THR A 492 13.48 5.91 0.12
CA THR A 492 12.33 5.31 0.76
C THR A 492 12.74 4.09 1.57
N ASP A 493 12.33 4.00 2.83
CA ASP A 493 12.54 2.84 3.67
C ASP A 493 11.68 1.66 3.16
N MET A 494 12.34 0.55 2.84
CA MET A 494 11.72 -0.68 2.34
C MET A 494 11.65 -1.78 3.41
N GLY A 495 11.91 -1.41 4.66
CA GLY A 495 11.96 -2.34 5.78
C GLY A 495 13.30 -3.07 5.93
N ASN A 496 13.53 -3.66 7.11
CA ASN A 496 14.76 -4.39 7.45
C ASN A 496 16.07 -3.61 7.26
N GLY A 497 15.99 -2.26 7.30
CA GLY A 497 17.13 -1.36 7.12
C GLY A 497 17.59 -1.17 5.67
N TYR A 498 16.77 -1.60 4.69
CA TYR A 498 17.03 -1.38 3.28
C TYR A 498 16.15 -0.29 2.70
N TYR A 499 16.66 0.41 1.71
CA TYR A 499 16.06 1.58 1.09
C TYR A 499 16.04 1.45 -0.43
N SER A 500 14.99 1.95 -1.07
CA SER A 500 15.00 2.27 -2.50
C SER A 500 15.48 3.70 -2.70
N ILE A 501 16.17 3.95 -3.82
CA ILE A 501 16.70 5.28 -4.17
C ILE A 501 16.20 5.58 -5.59
N LYS A 502 15.19 6.43 -5.70
CA LYS A 502 14.47 6.72 -6.95
C LYS A 502 14.77 8.13 -7.47
N SER A 503 14.70 8.29 -8.79
CA SER A 503 14.95 9.58 -9.44
C SER A 503 13.83 10.60 -9.17
N ALA A 504 14.18 11.85 -8.91
CA ALA A 504 13.20 12.94 -8.83
C ALA A 504 12.59 13.30 -10.20
N ILE A 505 13.26 12.96 -11.30
CA ILE A 505 12.75 13.18 -12.66
C ILE A 505 11.65 12.19 -13.01
N ASP A 506 11.83 10.91 -12.60
CA ASP A 506 10.86 9.84 -12.83
C ASP A 506 10.91 8.86 -11.64
N THR A 507 9.95 8.97 -10.74
CA THR A 507 9.88 8.14 -9.52
C THR A 507 9.48 6.68 -9.77
N SER A 508 9.12 6.31 -11.01
CA SER A 508 8.95 4.91 -11.40
C SER A 508 10.29 4.18 -11.57
N LYS A 509 11.42 4.93 -11.59
CA LYS A 509 12.77 4.43 -11.81
C LYS A 509 13.67 4.70 -10.61
N GLY A 510 14.62 3.79 -10.40
CA GLY A 510 15.55 3.86 -9.29
C GLY A 510 16.97 3.47 -9.65
N TRP A 511 17.84 3.56 -8.67
CA TRP A 511 19.21 3.04 -8.78
C TRP A 511 19.17 1.54 -8.97
N ASP A 512 19.97 1.08 -9.90
CA ASP A 512 20.08 -0.32 -10.29
C ASP A 512 21.52 -0.63 -10.67
N ILE A 513 21.96 -1.86 -10.49
CA ILE A 513 23.25 -2.34 -11.02
C ILE A 513 23.00 -3.17 -12.26
N SER A 514 23.64 -2.76 -13.35
CA SER A 514 23.51 -3.40 -14.65
C SER A 514 23.70 -4.93 -14.53
N ASN A 515 22.68 -5.69 -14.96
CA ASN A 515 22.60 -7.15 -14.87
C ASN A 515 22.84 -7.71 -13.45
N CYS A 516 22.64 -6.90 -12.40
CA CYS A 516 22.92 -7.30 -11.02
C CYS A 516 24.36 -7.77 -10.79
N ASN A 517 25.30 -7.30 -11.60
CA ASN A 517 26.69 -7.75 -11.57
C ASN A 517 27.49 -6.98 -10.50
N MET A 518 28.00 -7.70 -9.50
CA MET A 518 28.73 -7.14 -8.35
C MET A 518 30.26 -7.28 -8.46
N ASP A 519 30.81 -7.65 -9.64
CA ASP A 519 32.27 -7.86 -9.83
C ASP A 519 33.09 -6.57 -10.00
N GLY A 520 32.41 -5.40 -10.01
CA GLY A 520 33.08 -4.09 -10.18
C GLY A 520 33.26 -3.65 -11.63
N THR A 521 32.78 -4.45 -12.60
CA THR A 521 32.77 -4.08 -14.03
C THR A 521 31.46 -3.37 -14.40
N ALA A 522 30.35 -3.66 -13.69
CA ALA A 522 29.07 -3.00 -13.90
C ALA A 522 29.02 -1.60 -13.29
N ASN A 523 28.19 -0.76 -13.88
CA ASN A 523 27.97 0.61 -13.43
C ASN A 523 26.63 0.75 -12.70
N LEU A 524 26.55 1.71 -11.80
CA LEU A 524 25.28 2.20 -11.28
C LEU A 524 24.53 2.90 -12.43
N GLN A 525 23.28 2.49 -12.64
CA GLN A 525 22.41 2.98 -13.72
C GLN A 525 21.03 3.33 -13.18
N LEU A 526 20.25 4.06 -13.97
CA LEU A 526 18.83 4.21 -13.76
C LEU A 526 18.07 3.10 -14.49
N TRP A 527 17.10 2.48 -13.81
CA TRP A 527 16.26 1.43 -14.40
C TRP A 527 14.86 1.45 -13.80
N ASP A 528 13.88 0.86 -14.52
CA ASP A 528 12.54 0.65 -13.96
C ASP A 528 12.64 -0.05 -12.62
N TYR A 529 11.94 0.48 -11.63
CA TYR A 529 12.03 -0.03 -10.27
C TYR A 529 11.09 -1.22 -10.05
N TYR A 530 11.66 -2.38 -9.80
CA TYR A 530 10.95 -3.63 -9.52
C TYR A 530 11.12 -4.11 -8.08
N GLY A 531 11.86 -3.40 -7.25
CA GLY A 531 12.13 -3.79 -5.85
C GLY A 531 13.03 -5.02 -5.70
N THR A 532 13.81 -5.35 -6.73
CA THR A 532 14.77 -6.46 -6.69
C THR A 532 15.90 -6.18 -5.71
N SER A 533 16.62 -7.21 -5.27
CA SER A 533 17.75 -7.04 -4.34
C SER A 533 18.86 -6.14 -4.90
N CYS A 534 18.98 -6.02 -6.24
CA CYS A 534 19.95 -5.15 -6.92
C CYS A 534 19.56 -3.67 -6.94
N GLN A 535 18.33 -3.36 -6.53
CA GLN A 535 17.74 -2.02 -6.44
C GLN A 535 17.49 -1.59 -4.99
N LEU A 536 18.03 -2.35 -4.03
CA LEU A 536 17.87 -2.09 -2.60
C LEU A 536 19.23 -1.87 -1.93
N PHE A 537 19.30 -0.83 -1.12
CA PHE A 537 20.52 -0.31 -0.54
C PHE A 537 20.38 -0.13 0.97
N LYS A 538 21.48 -0.21 1.69
CA LYS A 538 21.54 0.08 3.11
C LYS A 538 22.53 1.21 3.39
N PHE A 539 22.12 2.17 4.20
CA PHE A 539 22.96 3.29 4.60
C PHE A 539 23.66 2.98 5.94
N ASN A 540 24.95 2.72 5.89
CA ASN A 540 25.78 2.51 7.08
C ASN A 540 26.43 3.85 7.45
N LYS A 541 25.94 4.50 8.52
CA LYS A 541 26.47 5.78 8.99
C LYS A 541 27.84 5.58 9.58
N ILE A 542 28.82 6.33 9.08
CA ILE A 542 30.23 6.27 9.52
C ILE A 542 30.72 7.56 10.17
N GLY A 543 29.95 8.65 10.08
CA GLY A 543 30.34 9.94 10.66
C GLY A 543 29.37 11.07 10.31
N ASN A 544 29.77 12.28 10.68
CA ASN A 544 29.20 13.55 10.22
C ASN A 544 30.34 14.39 9.67
N THR A 545 30.05 15.29 8.68
CA THR A 545 31.06 16.26 8.25
C THR A 545 31.33 17.24 9.38
N SER A 546 32.56 17.28 9.87
CA SER A 546 33.00 18.34 10.78
C SER A 546 32.99 19.68 10.02
N LYS A 547 32.35 20.71 10.54
CA LYS A 547 32.73 22.07 10.18
C LYS A 547 34.18 22.24 10.59
N SER A 548 35.09 22.58 9.66
CA SER A 548 36.46 22.91 9.96
C SER A 548 36.50 24.15 10.88
N VAL A 549 36.84 23.93 12.13
CA VAL A 549 37.52 24.91 12.98
C VAL A 549 38.71 24.15 13.55
N ASP A 550 39.90 24.65 13.23
CA ASP A 550 41.16 24.19 13.82
C ASP A 550 41.08 24.29 15.35
N GLU A 551 41.29 23.17 16.03
CA GLU A 551 41.94 23.17 17.33
C GLU A 551 42.50 21.78 17.69
N LYS A 552 43.67 21.81 18.27
CA LYS A 552 44.53 20.72 18.69
C LYS A 552 43.95 19.91 19.86
N ASN A 553 44.16 18.58 19.76
CA ASN A 553 44.38 17.60 20.84
C ASN A 553 43.76 17.87 22.21
N ILE A 554 42.92 16.90 22.65
CA ILE A 554 43.14 16.19 23.92
C ILE A 554 42.26 14.91 23.93
N LEU A 555 42.91 13.77 24.18
CA LEU A 555 42.30 12.48 24.49
C LEU A 555 41.55 12.57 25.84
N THR A 556 40.24 12.28 25.83
CA THR A 556 39.57 11.71 27.01
C THR A 556 38.30 10.98 26.55
N ASN A 557 38.08 9.80 27.10
CA ASN A 557 36.89 8.97 26.96
C ASN A 557 35.61 9.79 27.21
N ASN A 558 34.73 9.93 26.22
CA ASN A 558 33.45 10.56 26.44
C ASN A 558 32.29 9.66 26.01
N VAL A 559 31.49 9.33 27.00
CA VAL A 559 30.09 8.93 26.86
C VAL A 559 29.35 10.06 26.12
N GLU A 560 28.70 9.75 24.96
CA GLU A 560 27.88 10.74 24.24
C GLU A 560 26.71 11.21 25.13
N ILE A 561 26.80 12.44 25.60
CA ILE A 561 25.66 13.14 26.20
C ILE A 561 24.91 13.82 25.04
N GLY A 562 23.77 13.24 24.65
CA GLY A 562 22.88 13.83 23.63
C GLY A 562 22.37 15.20 24.07
N THR A 563 22.61 16.24 23.25
CA THR A 563 21.97 17.54 23.41
C THR A 563 20.47 17.38 23.20
N GLY A 564 19.66 17.43 24.26
CA GLY A 564 18.23 17.23 24.14
C GLY A 564 17.43 17.67 25.34
N VAL A 565 16.20 18.12 25.09
CA VAL A 565 15.22 18.43 26.14
C VAL A 565 14.48 17.16 26.53
N GLN A 566 14.47 16.86 27.86
CA GLN A 566 13.68 15.77 28.43
C GLN A 566 12.58 16.35 29.31
N VAL A 567 11.38 15.76 29.22
CA VAL A 567 10.21 16.11 30.02
C VAL A 567 9.70 14.84 30.69
N TYR A 568 9.69 14.78 32.01
CA TYR A 568 9.26 13.58 32.74
C TYR A 568 8.69 13.88 34.14
N PRO A 569 7.72 13.11 34.62
CA PRO A 569 6.98 12.10 33.86
C PRO A 569 6.14 12.75 32.76
N ASN A 570 5.96 12.04 31.66
CA ASN A 570 5.06 12.46 30.61
C ASN A 570 4.37 11.19 30.05
N PRO A 571 3.10 10.92 30.37
CA PRO A 571 2.12 11.81 31.04
C PRO A 571 2.48 12.21 32.49
N SER A 572 2.09 13.44 32.87
CA SER A 572 2.24 13.96 34.23
C SER A 572 0.90 13.93 34.95
N LYS A 573 0.93 13.60 36.27
CA LYS A 573 -0.27 13.67 37.10
C LYS A 573 -0.37 15.04 37.79
N GLY A 574 -1.53 15.68 37.62
CA GLY A 574 -1.81 16.95 38.30
C GLY A 574 -0.99 18.16 37.80
N GLY A 575 -0.38 18.09 36.61
CA GLY A 575 0.33 19.20 36.00
C GLY A 575 1.72 19.50 36.55
N GLU A 576 2.31 18.59 37.33
CA GLU A 576 3.70 18.69 37.80
C GLU A 576 4.60 17.76 36.98
N PHE A 577 5.67 18.31 36.40
CA PHE A 577 6.67 17.57 35.63
C PHE A 577 8.04 18.24 35.73
N ASN A 578 9.08 17.48 35.41
CA ASN A 578 10.44 17.98 35.35
C ASN A 578 10.81 18.27 33.89
N ILE A 579 11.57 19.36 33.69
CA ILE A 579 12.28 19.58 32.42
C ILE A 579 13.78 19.55 32.72
N TYR A 580 14.48 18.78 31.89
CA TYR A 580 15.93 18.80 31.84
C TYR A 580 16.34 19.22 30.43
N PHE A 581 17.17 20.27 30.35
CA PHE A 581 17.70 20.78 29.11
C PHE A 581 19.22 20.62 29.09
N ALA A 582 19.72 19.63 28.32
CA ALA A 582 21.16 19.44 28.15
C ALA A 582 21.71 20.53 27.21
N SER A 583 22.63 21.34 27.67
CA SER A 583 23.30 22.40 26.92
C SER A 583 24.80 22.35 27.15
N GLN A 584 25.57 22.72 26.14
CA GLN A 584 27.02 22.87 26.25
C GLN A 584 27.44 24.19 26.92
N SER A 585 26.49 25.08 27.19
CA SER A 585 26.69 26.35 27.89
C SER A 585 25.77 26.44 29.12
N ASP A 586 26.21 27.13 30.16
CA ASP A 586 25.42 27.37 31.39
C ASP A 586 24.39 28.51 31.21
N GLU A 587 23.91 28.75 30.01
CA GLU A 587 22.93 29.78 29.74
C GLU A 587 21.52 29.38 30.15
N ASN A 588 20.70 30.36 30.48
CA ASN A 588 19.30 30.15 30.85
C ASN A 588 18.44 29.94 29.62
N TYR A 589 17.35 29.22 29.80
CA TYR A 589 16.32 29.02 28.75
C TYR A 589 14.93 29.45 29.24
N SER A 590 14.02 29.64 28.29
CA SER A 590 12.60 29.92 28.55
C SER A 590 11.74 28.75 28.14
N LEU A 591 10.64 28.56 28.87
CA LEU A 591 9.60 27.58 28.56
C LEU A 591 8.27 28.31 28.36
N THR A 592 7.61 28.04 27.25
CA THR A 592 6.24 28.47 26.95
C THR A 592 5.39 27.25 26.64
N ILE A 593 4.22 27.10 27.28
CA ILE A 593 3.30 26.02 27.03
C ILE A 593 2.05 26.58 26.34
N TYR A 594 1.71 25.93 25.23
CA TYR A 594 0.57 26.28 24.37
C TYR A 594 -0.53 25.23 24.46
N SER A 595 -1.77 25.67 24.35
CA SER A 595 -2.87 24.79 23.97
C SER A 595 -2.66 24.22 22.56
N ILE A 596 -3.41 23.17 22.19
CA ILE A 596 -3.41 22.65 20.79
C ILE A 596 -3.87 23.73 19.80
N GLY A 597 -4.67 24.71 20.26
CA GLY A 597 -5.12 25.86 19.45
C GLY A 597 -4.11 27.00 19.34
N GLY A 598 -2.91 26.89 19.94
CA GLY A 598 -1.85 27.90 19.86
C GLY A 598 -1.94 29.02 20.92
N GLU A 599 -2.85 28.94 21.87
CA GLU A 599 -2.95 29.90 22.98
C GLU A 599 -1.87 29.65 24.02
N VAL A 600 -1.19 30.69 24.49
CA VAL A 600 -0.18 30.62 25.56
C VAL A 600 -0.89 30.41 26.89
N LEU A 601 -0.60 29.29 27.55
CA LEU A 601 -1.22 28.91 28.82
C LEU A 601 -0.27 29.00 30.03
N TYR A 602 1.03 28.95 29.79
CA TYR A 602 2.04 29.04 30.81
C TYR A 602 3.35 29.55 30.21
N GLU A 603 4.04 30.45 30.86
CA GLU A 603 5.37 30.94 30.49
C GLU A 603 6.27 31.10 31.73
N THR A 604 7.52 30.67 31.60
CA THR A 604 8.56 30.92 32.59
C THR A 604 9.89 31.14 31.91
N LYS A 605 10.76 31.97 32.51
CA LYS A 605 12.07 32.38 31.96
C LYS A 605 13.17 32.10 32.97
N ASN A 606 14.41 32.17 32.53
CA ASN A 606 15.60 31.99 33.37
C ASN A 606 15.73 30.60 34.01
N LEU A 607 15.21 29.56 33.35
CA LEU A 607 15.44 28.18 33.74
C LEU A 607 16.90 27.80 33.43
N LYS A 608 17.58 27.18 34.37
CA LYS A 608 18.99 26.80 34.19
C LYS A 608 19.12 25.55 33.35
N SER A 609 20.02 25.59 32.37
CA SER A 609 20.45 24.39 31.65
C SER A 609 21.21 23.41 32.57
N ASN A 610 21.35 22.18 32.15
CA ASN A 610 22.07 21.09 32.85
C ASN A 610 21.58 20.79 34.27
N THR A 611 20.37 21.25 34.61
CA THR A 611 19.72 20.99 35.90
C THR A 611 18.27 20.58 35.68
N ASN A 612 17.75 19.74 36.59
CA ASN A 612 16.32 19.43 36.60
C ASN A 612 15.53 20.64 37.14
N GLN A 613 14.58 21.08 36.33
CA GLN A 613 13.66 22.16 36.68
C GLN A 613 12.27 21.59 36.92
N VAL A 614 11.74 21.71 38.13
CA VAL A 614 10.38 21.28 38.47
C VAL A 614 9.39 22.34 37.98
N ILE A 615 8.53 21.97 37.05
CA ILE A 615 7.47 22.84 36.51
C ILE A 615 6.14 22.43 37.14
N ARG A 616 5.45 23.38 37.76
CA ARG A 616 4.13 23.20 38.34
C ARG A 616 3.13 24.08 37.62
N THR A 617 2.17 23.45 36.96
CA THR A 617 1.13 24.15 36.22
C THR A 617 -0.25 23.84 36.80
N LYS A 618 -1.23 24.71 36.54
CA LYS A 618 -2.66 24.45 36.82
C LYS A 618 -3.43 24.04 35.58
N LEU A 619 -2.74 23.46 34.59
CA LEU A 619 -3.37 23.05 33.34
C LEU A 619 -4.29 21.86 33.59
N ALA A 620 -5.44 21.90 32.96
CA ALA A 620 -6.41 20.82 33.01
C ALA A 620 -5.86 19.55 32.31
N ARG A 621 -6.51 18.43 32.56
CA ARG A 621 -6.23 17.19 31.81
C ARG A 621 -6.27 17.43 30.32
N GLY A 622 -5.22 17.09 29.59
CA GLY A 622 -5.14 17.36 28.16
C GLY A 622 -3.75 17.20 27.55
N ILE A 623 -3.65 17.54 26.28
CA ILE A 623 -2.40 17.54 25.49
C ILE A 623 -2.00 18.99 25.24
N TYR A 624 -0.72 19.27 25.44
CA TYR A 624 -0.13 20.61 25.32
C TYR A 624 1.19 20.54 24.55
N MET A 625 1.62 21.68 24.01
CA MET A 625 2.93 21.83 23.36
C MET A 625 3.81 22.75 24.20
N ALA A 626 4.94 22.21 24.65
CA ALA A 626 5.98 22.98 25.34
C ALA A 626 7.04 23.45 24.35
N MET A 627 7.20 24.74 24.20
CA MET A 627 8.29 25.36 23.44
C MET A 627 9.37 25.81 24.40
N ILE A 628 10.56 25.30 24.22
CA ILE A 628 11.75 25.63 25.01
C ILE A 628 12.70 26.42 24.11
N SER A 629 13.05 27.63 24.51
CA SER A 629 13.90 28.52 23.75
C SER A 629 15.14 28.93 24.51
N GLN A 630 16.30 28.90 23.83
CA GLN A 630 17.58 29.39 24.32
C GLN A 630 18.25 30.16 23.15
N ASN A 631 18.51 31.45 23.35
CA ASN A 631 19.00 32.34 22.32
C ASN A 631 18.11 32.29 21.05
N SER A 632 18.66 31.97 19.88
CA SER A 632 17.93 31.82 18.62
C SER A 632 17.45 30.38 18.35
N THR A 633 17.67 29.46 19.29
CA THR A 633 17.31 28.03 19.12
C THR A 633 16.02 27.72 19.89
N THR A 634 15.10 27.02 19.23
CA THR A 634 13.83 26.61 19.82
C THR A 634 13.61 25.12 19.64
N THR A 635 13.17 24.43 20.69
CA THR A 635 12.79 23.03 20.67
C THR A 635 11.38 22.86 21.18
N THR A 636 10.56 22.03 20.52
CA THR A 636 9.18 21.78 20.93
C THR A 636 9.01 20.34 21.43
N LYS A 637 8.28 20.16 22.53
CA LYS A 637 7.92 18.85 23.11
C LYS A 637 6.43 18.78 23.39
N LYS A 638 5.84 17.63 23.18
CA LYS A 638 4.47 17.31 23.60
C LYS A 638 4.44 17.01 25.10
N ILE A 639 3.50 17.61 25.81
CA ILE A 639 3.22 17.32 27.24
C ILE A 639 1.80 16.76 27.32
N VAL A 640 1.62 15.71 28.12
CA VAL A 640 0.31 15.12 28.43
C VAL A 640 0.09 15.26 29.92
N ILE A 641 -1.06 15.82 30.32
CA ILE A 641 -1.49 15.96 31.72
C ILE A 641 -2.70 15.06 31.95
N GLU A 642 -2.64 14.18 32.97
CA GLU A 642 -3.68 13.24 33.37
C GLU A 642 -4.39 13.65 34.65
#